data_c9fe0107401cc2aa0288eb996d42f406
#
_entry.id   c9fe0107401cc2aa0288eb996d42f406
#
_cell.length_a   1.000
_cell.length_b   1.000
_cell.length_c   1.000
_cell.angle_alpha   90.00
_cell.angle_beta   90.00
_cell.angle_gamma   90.00
#
_symmetry.space_group_name_H-M   'P 1'
#
loop_
_entity.id
_entity.type
_entity.pdbx_description
1 polymer ?
#
loop_
_entity_poly.entity_id
_entity_poly.type
_entity_poly.pdbx_seq_one_letter_code
_entity_poly.pdbx_strand_id
1 'polypeptide(L)'
;MKKFTLVSVLIAILTGFLPVAAQEGTIPSFEFEPNPITLKRLARPGTPFDKVGRKFAVLADESGSFEAWAYPLKIFRNFTFSFLIGSSTRPIQGKDIVRYITVTPEVTTLTYTYQSFTVYATFIVPVDEPGGIILLKVDTTHPLTIICGFLPELQPMWPAGLGGQFAYWNDKQKAYILSESKGQNHGFIGSPAAQGLSYTPAHMLSDVPNEFKIHIANSQMYKDKFIPIYMAGGKGSRENVQKVYQRLRSSPEKYYRKNLTHYKNLRTNTLRIKTPNKKLDLAFEWAKVAYDNLLVENPVLGKGLVAGLGASGTSGRPGFGWFFGGDAFINSFSLLSYGAQESARETLAFTQKWQRKDGKMAHELSQAEGYIDWWNDYHYGYIHGDTTPFYVAAMYDYAKLTGDAEFIRKSWDSLKKAYEWCLSTDANKDGLMDNKKAGLGALEYGALTGIETDIYLAAVWVRAAYSMQILAKIAGDNKYASQAAERFKNAKQAFASKFWDAENRFYAYAFNTDGETVKEISPWNAIGMMWELGAEERSLSSLERLCSSELTTDWGIRSISINSKYFQPLNYNYGAVWPFLTSWVTSALYKHHMPQQGYSLLMSTANHTFDNALGCVTEVFSGSNNVWPQEAVSHQGFSTAGVVLPLVRGLLGLEGNVQEKILTFSPHFPADWKHVSIIDHSVGQAKFSFDYERREGAISLKVHTSNAAGYKILFAPAFGIGTEFTSLIVDGKPVAVKTQEKAQVALTMTEIPVKDGTTQLDLKFDPTVEILPVLTKTRVGDGNLGLKIISIKKEALKLMIKAEGLGRRSYELQITNPEMIAKVEGATLKDDKLILTLPDGKAGQFISQIIFIHLR
;
A
#
# COMPACT_ATOMS: atom_id res chain seq x y z
N MET A 1 -35.01 -16.99 98.15
CA MET A 1 -35.34 -15.97 97.16
C MET A 1 -34.03 -15.62 96.42
N LYS A 2 -33.73 -16.18 95.30
CA LYS A 2 -32.75 -15.76 94.37
C LYS A 2 -33.30 -16.10 93.00
N LYS A 3 -33.48 -15.07 92.18
CA LYS A 3 -33.95 -15.18 90.75
C LYS A 3 -32.83 -15.71 89.92
N PHE A 4 -33.07 -16.77 89.18
CA PHE A 4 -32.20 -17.19 88.04
C PHE A 4 -32.73 -16.55 86.75
N THR A 5 -31.89 -15.79 86.10
CA THR A 5 -32.14 -15.19 84.77
C THR A 5 -31.55 -16.11 83.74
N LEU A 6 -32.37 -16.62 82.83
CA LEU A 6 -31.96 -17.47 81.67
C LEU A 6 -31.44 -16.56 80.61
N VAL A 7 -30.17 -16.74 80.20
CA VAL A 7 -29.57 -16.04 79.09
C VAL A 7 -29.56 -17.00 77.86
N SER A 8 -30.38 -16.71 76.86
CA SER A 8 -30.44 -17.41 75.61
C SER A 8 -29.28 -16.89 74.69
N VAL A 9 -28.30 -17.75 74.39
CA VAL A 9 -27.26 -17.45 73.46
C VAL A 9 -27.75 -17.75 72.03
N LEU A 10 -27.97 -16.74 71.28
CA LEU A 10 -28.31 -16.83 69.83
C LEU A 10 -26.99 -16.94 69.06
N ILE A 11 -26.64 -18.14 68.50
CA ILE A 11 -25.54 -18.36 67.65
C ILE A 11 -25.95 -17.93 66.20
N ALA A 12 -25.57 -16.76 65.82
CA ALA A 12 -25.67 -16.27 64.39
C ALA A 12 -24.53 -16.92 63.58
N ILE A 13 -24.92 -17.87 62.75
CA ILE A 13 -24.03 -18.42 61.74
C ILE A 13 -23.83 -17.31 60.67
N LEU A 14 -22.80 -16.52 60.83
CA LEU A 14 -22.29 -15.66 59.73
C LEU A 14 -21.58 -16.60 58.74
N THR A 15 -22.27 -17.01 57.69
CA THR A 15 -21.63 -17.48 56.47
C THR A 15 -20.94 -16.28 55.81
N GLY A 16 -19.69 -16.05 56.20
CA GLY A 16 -18.86 -15.07 55.56
C GLY A 16 -18.66 -15.47 54.10
N PHE A 17 -19.30 -14.78 53.17
CA PHE A 17 -18.81 -14.68 51.84
C PHE A 17 -17.44 -14.05 51.92
N LEU A 18 -16.38 -14.88 51.92
CA LEU A 18 -15.03 -14.40 51.60
C LEU A 18 -15.13 -13.81 50.20
N PRO A 19 -14.82 -12.55 49.99
CA PRO A 19 -14.67 -12.05 48.65
C PRO A 19 -13.61 -12.91 47.97
N VAL A 20 -13.99 -13.58 46.88
CA VAL A 20 -13.00 -14.22 45.99
C VAL A 20 -11.99 -13.15 45.69
N ALA A 21 -10.80 -13.28 46.23
CA ALA A 21 -9.71 -12.32 45.99
C ALA A 21 -9.60 -12.14 44.46
N ALA A 22 -9.90 -10.92 44.01
CA ALA A 22 -9.73 -10.58 42.62
C ALA A 22 -8.30 -10.93 42.27
N GLN A 23 -8.11 -11.83 41.32
CA GLN A 23 -6.78 -12.29 40.96
C GLN A 23 -5.95 -11.08 40.51
N GLU A 24 -4.93 -10.75 41.27
CA GLU A 24 -4.07 -9.64 41.00
C GLU A 24 -3.54 -9.71 39.55
N GLY A 25 -3.68 -8.61 38.80
CA GLY A 25 -3.07 -8.46 37.50
C GLY A 25 -3.92 -8.82 36.29
N THR A 26 -5.18 -9.20 36.44
CA THR A 26 -6.14 -9.36 35.35
C THR A 26 -7.06 -8.14 35.21
N ILE A 27 -7.67 -8.02 34.03
CA ILE A 27 -8.70 -7.02 33.76
C ILE A 27 -10.01 -7.70 33.32
N PRO A 28 -11.19 -7.11 33.54
CA PRO A 28 -12.42 -7.62 32.94
C PRO A 28 -12.30 -7.73 31.43
N SER A 29 -12.85 -8.80 30.85
CA SER A 29 -12.91 -8.92 29.39
C SER A 29 -13.95 -7.96 28.82
N PHE A 30 -13.68 -7.49 27.61
CA PHE A 30 -14.60 -6.73 26.79
C PHE A 30 -14.67 -7.35 25.39
N GLU A 31 -15.72 -7.07 24.66
CA GLU A 31 -15.91 -7.61 23.32
C GLU A 31 -15.17 -6.77 22.28
N PHE A 32 -14.51 -7.46 21.35
CA PHE A 32 -14.02 -6.87 20.12
C PHE A 32 -15.15 -6.83 19.09
N GLU A 33 -15.46 -5.63 18.56
CA GLU A 33 -16.54 -5.47 17.59
C GLU A 33 -16.18 -6.17 16.27
N PRO A 34 -17.14 -6.84 15.61
CA PRO A 34 -16.95 -7.39 14.29
C PRO A 34 -16.53 -6.30 13.29
N ASN A 35 -15.47 -6.54 12.51
CA ASN A 35 -15.02 -5.61 11.50
C ASN A 35 -15.27 -6.19 10.10
N PRO A 36 -15.95 -5.46 9.18
CA PRO A 36 -16.32 -5.98 7.85
C PRO A 36 -15.10 -6.23 6.94
N ILE A 37 -13.93 -5.71 7.28
CA ILE A 37 -12.68 -5.96 6.53
C ILE A 37 -11.74 -6.92 7.25
N THR A 38 -12.26 -7.76 8.15
CA THR A 38 -11.48 -8.79 8.83
C THR A 38 -10.83 -9.74 7.84
N LEU A 39 -9.51 -9.95 8.00
CA LEU A 39 -8.75 -11.00 7.31
C LEU A 39 -8.43 -12.12 8.29
N LYS A 40 -8.63 -13.37 7.86
CA LYS A 40 -8.36 -14.55 8.69
C LYS A 40 -7.84 -15.70 7.85
N ARG A 41 -6.79 -16.36 8.32
CA ARG A 41 -6.28 -17.61 7.72
C ARG A 41 -5.57 -18.49 8.74
N LEU A 42 -5.18 -19.68 8.32
CA LEU A 42 -4.20 -20.46 9.05
C LEU A 42 -2.88 -19.69 9.12
N ALA A 43 -2.28 -19.64 10.30
CA ALA A 43 -0.98 -19.00 10.50
C ALA A 43 0.12 -19.71 9.71
N ARG A 44 1.05 -18.95 9.20
CA ARG A 44 2.23 -19.40 8.44
C ARG A 44 3.48 -18.88 9.15
N PRO A 45 4.07 -19.62 10.10
CA PRO A 45 5.28 -19.20 10.79
C PRO A 45 6.35 -18.70 9.81
N GLY A 46 6.98 -17.57 10.12
CA GLY A 46 7.91 -16.90 9.24
C GLY A 46 7.28 -15.90 8.26
N THR A 47 5.95 -15.88 8.10
CA THR A 47 5.28 -14.84 7.32
C THR A 47 5.08 -13.59 8.18
N PRO A 48 5.49 -12.39 7.72
CA PRO A 48 5.40 -11.17 8.51
C PRO A 48 3.97 -10.71 8.78
N PHE A 49 3.79 -10.02 9.90
CA PHE A 49 2.70 -9.09 10.14
C PHE A 49 3.19 -7.90 10.98
N ASP A 50 2.50 -6.80 10.90
CA ASP A 50 2.73 -5.66 11.78
C ASP A 50 1.44 -5.22 12.49
N LYS A 51 1.62 -4.52 13.61
CA LYS A 51 0.58 -3.73 14.26
C LYS A 51 1.20 -2.45 14.75
N VAL A 52 0.76 -1.34 14.18
CA VAL A 52 1.47 -0.06 14.32
C VAL A 52 0.53 1.09 14.67
N GLY A 53 1.10 2.10 15.31
CA GLY A 53 0.53 3.42 15.54
C GLY A 53 1.54 4.49 15.14
N ARG A 54 1.24 5.75 15.40
CA ARG A 54 2.11 6.88 15.05
C ARG A 54 3.46 6.86 15.76
N LYS A 55 3.52 6.27 16.97
CA LYS A 55 4.67 6.36 17.88
C LYS A 55 5.24 5.01 18.28
N PHE A 56 4.58 3.92 17.92
CA PHE A 56 4.97 2.58 18.32
C PHE A 56 4.64 1.54 17.25
N ALA A 57 5.48 0.51 17.15
CA ALA A 57 5.25 -0.63 16.28
C ALA A 57 5.56 -1.96 17.00
N VAL A 58 4.74 -2.96 16.71
CA VAL A 58 5.03 -4.38 16.85
C VAL A 58 5.27 -4.90 15.44
N LEU A 59 6.52 -5.32 15.16
CA LEU A 59 6.92 -5.93 13.90
C LEU A 59 7.18 -7.42 14.16
N ALA A 60 6.43 -8.28 13.52
CA ALA A 60 6.28 -9.67 13.92
C ALA A 60 6.25 -10.63 12.74
N ASP A 61 6.30 -11.91 13.04
CA ASP A 61 5.88 -12.98 12.16
C ASP A 61 4.74 -13.82 12.76
N GLU A 62 4.06 -14.58 11.92
CA GLU A 62 2.88 -15.36 12.32
C GLU A 62 3.18 -16.53 13.25
N SER A 63 4.45 -16.77 13.63
CA SER A 63 4.82 -17.65 14.74
C SER A 63 4.52 -17.02 16.10
N GLY A 64 4.30 -15.71 16.14
CA GLY A 64 4.16 -14.89 17.31
C GLY A 64 5.49 -14.34 17.85
N SER A 65 6.59 -14.53 17.11
CA SER A 65 7.84 -13.82 17.40
C SER A 65 7.75 -12.38 16.94
N PHE A 66 8.18 -11.42 17.77
CA PHE A 66 8.15 -10.01 17.42
C PHE A 66 9.23 -9.18 18.07
N GLU A 67 9.45 -8.01 17.50
CA GLU A 67 10.21 -6.91 18.06
C GLU A 67 9.32 -5.68 18.28
N ALA A 68 9.69 -4.81 19.21
CA ALA A 68 8.92 -3.62 19.53
C ALA A 68 9.76 -2.36 19.38
N TRP A 69 9.16 -1.38 18.68
CA TRP A 69 9.75 -0.08 18.38
C TRP A 69 8.92 1.04 18.99
N ALA A 70 9.52 1.84 19.89
CA ALA A 70 8.99 3.13 20.27
C ALA A 70 9.80 4.19 19.48
N TYR A 71 9.28 4.63 18.35
CA TYR A 71 10.06 5.38 17.36
C TYR A 71 10.87 6.52 17.94
N PRO A 72 12.18 6.62 17.60
CA PRO A 72 12.94 5.76 16.68
C PRO A 72 13.77 4.66 17.39
N LEU A 73 13.32 4.14 18.52
CA LEU A 73 14.06 3.21 19.38
C LEU A 73 13.44 1.82 19.39
N LYS A 74 14.19 0.78 18.99
CA LYS A 74 13.87 -0.61 19.31
C LYS A 74 14.07 -0.84 20.79
N ILE A 75 13.12 -1.46 21.47
CA ILE A 75 13.17 -1.67 22.92
C ILE A 75 13.44 -3.13 23.30
N PHE A 76 13.17 -4.07 22.43
CA PHE A 76 13.57 -5.47 22.53
C PHE A 76 13.30 -6.17 21.19
N ARG A 77 13.85 -7.38 21.04
CA ARG A 77 13.60 -8.28 19.92
C ARG A 77 13.29 -9.71 20.39
N ASN A 78 12.86 -10.55 19.47
CA ASN A 78 12.59 -11.99 19.67
C ASN A 78 11.69 -12.26 20.87
N PHE A 79 10.62 -11.45 21.05
CA PHE A 79 9.61 -11.83 22.03
C PHE A 79 8.90 -13.09 21.56
N THR A 80 8.72 -14.07 22.45
CA THR A 80 8.06 -15.33 22.14
C THR A 80 7.19 -15.80 23.30
N PHE A 81 6.16 -16.60 22.97
CA PHE A 81 5.40 -17.35 23.93
C PHE A 81 5.85 -18.82 23.96
N SER A 82 5.95 -19.41 25.16
CA SER A 82 5.97 -20.84 25.35
C SER A 82 5.07 -21.25 26.52
N PHE A 83 4.71 -22.52 26.59
CA PHE A 83 3.62 -23.01 27.46
C PHE A 83 4.05 -24.26 28.20
N LEU A 84 3.72 -24.32 29.50
CA LEU A 84 3.87 -25.55 30.31
C LEU A 84 2.49 -26.01 30.79
N ILE A 85 2.15 -27.26 30.61
CA ILE A 85 0.87 -27.86 31.04
C ILE A 85 1.10 -28.61 32.34
N GLY A 86 0.32 -28.33 33.37
CA GLY A 86 0.37 -28.97 34.67
C GLY A 86 1.75 -28.91 35.29
N SER A 87 2.31 -30.09 35.62
CA SER A 87 3.65 -30.25 36.22
C SER A 87 4.77 -30.47 35.18
N SER A 88 4.50 -30.33 33.88
CA SER A 88 5.51 -30.48 32.84
C SER A 88 6.64 -29.47 33.01
N THR A 89 7.88 -29.94 32.86
CA THR A 89 9.08 -29.09 32.85
C THR A 89 9.55 -28.75 31.43
N ARG A 90 8.95 -29.37 30.40
CA ARG A 90 9.32 -29.17 28.99
C ARG A 90 8.36 -28.18 28.34
N PRO A 91 8.82 -26.97 27.96
CA PRO A 91 7.96 -25.99 27.34
C PRO A 91 7.59 -26.36 25.92
N ILE A 92 6.33 -26.11 25.56
CA ILE A 92 5.79 -26.18 24.20
C ILE A 92 5.98 -24.77 23.57
N GLN A 93 6.69 -24.70 22.44
CA GLN A 93 6.95 -23.44 21.78
C GLN A 93 5.70 -22.93 21.05
N GLY A 94 5.40 -21.66 21.19
CA GLY A 94 4.24 -21.03 20.53
C GLY A 94 4.26 -21.19 19.01
N LYS A 95 5.42 -21.07 18.39
CA LYS A 95 5.59 -21.25 16.93
C LYS A 95 5.13 -22.62 16.42
N ASP A 96 5.15 -23.66 17.24
CA ASP A 96 4.79 -25.02 16.86
C ASP A 96 3.28 -25.29 16.97
N ILE A 97 2.55 -24.41 17.67
CA ILE A 97 1.13 -24.60 18.00
C ILE A 97 0.24 -23.40 17.61
N VAL A 98 0.79 -22.38 16.98
CA VAL A 98 -0.03 -21.29 16.40
C VAL A 98 -0.90 -21.84 15.27
N ARG A 99 -2.20 -21.54 15.29
CA ARG A 99 -3.18 -22.08 14.33
C ARG A 99 -3.75 -21.02 13.40
N TYR A 100 -4.13 -19.89 13.93
CA TYR A 100 -4.81 -18.85 13.17
C TYR A 100 -4.20 -17.49 13.44
N ILE A 101 -4.20 -16.67 12.40
CA ILE A 101 -4.07 -15.24 12.49
C ILE A 101 -5.37 -14.58 12.04
N THR A 102 -5.84 -13.61 12.83
CA THR A 102 -6.99 -12.75 12.49
C THR A 102 -6.54 -11.32 12.59
N VAL A 103 -6.68 -10.56 11.50
CA VAL A 103 -6.24 -9.17 11.40
C VAL A 103 -7.43 -8.27 11.12
N THR A 104 -7.58 -7.26 11.94
CA THR A 104 -8.45 -6.10 11.70
C THR A 104 -7.60 -4.83 11.80
N PRO A 105 -8.05 -3.68 11.31
CA PRO A 105 -7.26 -2.45 11.44
C PRO A 105 -6.86 -2.14 12.88
N GLU A 106 -7.76 -2.34 13.83
CA GLU A 106 -7.59 -2.00 15.25
C GLU A 106 -6.82 -3.03 16.06
N VAL A 107 -6.86 -4.32 15.69
CA VAL A 107 -6.20 -5.40 16.43
C VAL A 107 -5.72 -6.54 15.52
N THR A 108 -4.71 -7.28 15.99
CA THR A 108 -4.30 -8.56 15.39
C THR A 108 -4.33 -9.64 16.46
N THR A 109 -4.95 -10.78 16.19
CA THR A 109 -5.06 -11.91 17.13
C THR A 109 -4.39 -13.14 16.59
N LEU A 110 -3.44 -13.70 17.33
CA LEU A 110 -2.89 -15.04 17.13
C LEU A 110 -3.58 -16.03 18.04
N THR A 111 -3.93 -17.20 17.50
CA THR A 111 -4.57 -18.29 18.24
C THR A 111 -3.61 -19.44 18.38
N TYR A 112 -3.23 -19.76 19.61
CA TYR A 112 -2.42 -20.92 19.97
C TYR A 112 -3.33 -22.01 20.50
N THR A 113 -3.25 -23.22 19.96
CA THR A 113 -4.10 -24.35 20.40
C THR A 113 -3.27 -25.61 20.49
N TYR A 114 -3.35 -26.26 21.66
CA TYR A 114 -2.67 -27.54 21.88
C TYR A 114 -3.45 -28.35 22.92
N GLN A 115 -3.77 -29.60 22.58
CA GLN A 115 -4.46 -30.57 23.46
C GLN A 115 -5.52 -29.95 24.38
N SER A 116 -5.12 -29.49 25.57
CA SER A 116 -5.97 -29.08 26.68
C SER A 116 -6.16 -27.56 26.79
N PHE A 117 -5.56 -26.77 25.91
CA PHE A 117 -5.71 -25.30 25.99
C PHE A 117 -5.81 -24.61 24.65
N THR A 118 -6.45 -23.44 24.68
CA THR A 118 -6.41 -22.42 23.63
C THR A 118 -6.07 -21.07 24.25
N VAL A 119 -5.10 -20.36 23.68
CA VAL A 119 -4.74 -18.99 24.06
C VAL A 119 -4.88 -18.08 22.86
N TYR A 120 -5.68 -17.00 23.05
CA TYR A 120 -5.82 -15.93 22.08
C TYR A 120 -4.95 -14.77 22.55
N ALA A 121 -3.92 -14.42 21.75
CA ALA A 121 -3.06 -13.26 22.00
C ALA A 121 -3.46 -12.12 21.05
N THR A 122 -4.11 -11.10 21.59
CA THR A 122 -4.61 -9.95 20.82
C THR A 122 -3.72 -8.75 21.02
N PHE A 123 -3.09 -8.30 19.95
CA PHE A 123 -2.19 -7.15 19.90
C PHE A 123 -2.96 -5.87 19.62
N ILE A 124 -2.76 -4.85 20.46
CA ILE A 124 -3.32 -3.50 20.34
C ILE A 124 -2.17 -2.52 20.41
N VAL A 125 -1.95 -1.75 19.35
CA VAL A 125 -1.03 -0.61 19.36
C VAL A 125 -1.87 0.66 19.24
N PRO A 126 -1.92 1.49 20.31
CA PRO A 126 -2.65 2.75 20.26
C PRO A 126 -2.10 3.68 19.18
N VAL A 127 -2.98 4.39 18.47
CA VAL A 127 -2.58 5.29 17.39
C VAL A 127 -1.58 6.35 17.87
N ASP A 128 -1.74 6.90 19.07
CA ASP A 128 -0.98 8.10 19.52
C ASP A 128 -0.06 7.87 20.75
N GLU A 129 0.08 6.65 21.25
CA GLU A 129 0.93 6.38 22.42
C GLU A 129 2.21 5.62 22.03
N PRO A 130 3.37 5.93 22.64
CA PRO A 130 4.60 5.18 22.41
C PRO A 130 4.63 3.88 23.21
N GLY A 131 3.68 2.98 22.94
CA GLY A 131 3.56 1.69 23.60
C GLY A 131 2.51 0.78 23.00
N GLY A 132 2.48 -0.46 23.47
CA GLY A 132 1.58 -1.50 23.00
C GLY A 132 1.01 -2.36 24.12
N ILE A 133 -0.05 -3.08 23.81
CA ILE A 133 -0.80 -3.95 24.73
C ILE A 133 -1.01 -5.29 24.04
N ILE A 134 -0.79 -6.39 24.75
CA ILE A 134 -1.24 -7.72 24.35
C ILE A 134 -2.25 -8.20 25.40
N LEU A 135 -3.43 -8.59 24.96
CA LEU A 135 -4.47 -9.18 25.82
C LEU A 135 -4.56 -10.68 25.56
N LEU A 136 -4.26 -11.46 26.58
CA LEU A 136 -4.40 -12.91 26.53
C LEU A 136 -5.76 -13.34 27.07
N LYS A 137 -6.55 -14.04 26.23
CA LYS A 137 -7.73 -14.78 26.66
C LYS A 137 -7.37 -16.27 26.69
N VAL A 138 -7.54 -16.93 27.81
CA VAL A 138 -7.11 -18.30 28.03
C VAL A 138 -8.29 -19.20 28.30
N ASP A 139 -8.37 -20.30 27.55
CA ASP A 139 -9.26 -21.42 27.80
C ASP A 139 -8.38 -22.67 27.99
N THR A 140 -8.45 -23.29 29.17
CA THR A 140 -7.65 -24.47 29.51
C THR A 140 -8.38 -25.39 30.48
N THR A 141 -8.19 -26.70 30.30
CA THR A 141 -8.73 -27.72 31.20
C THR A 141 -7.72 -28.18 32.27
N HIS A 142 -6.46 -27.78 32.12
CA HIS A 142 -5.36 -28.13 33.05
C HIS A 142 -4.64 -26.84 33.47
N PRO A 143 -3.94 -26.85 34.63
CA PRO A 143 -3.05 -25.75 34.98
C PRO A 143 -2.10 -25.43 33.83
N LEU A 144 -1.92 -24.14 33.50
CA LEU A 144 -1.11 -23.67 32.41
C LEU A 144 -0.15 -22.60 32.90
N THR A 145 1.10 -22.69 32.52
CA THR A 145 2.06 -21.58 32.69
C THR A 145 2.43 -21.02 31.34
N ILE A 146 2.21 -19.72 31.16
CA ILE A 146 2.63 -18.97 29.97
C ILE A 146 3.98 -18.34 30.30
N ILE A 147 4.99 -18.64 29.48
CA ILE A 147 6.34 -18.07 29.56
C ILE A 147 6.44 -17.02 28.46
N CYS A 148 6.76 -15.80 28.85
CA CYS A 148 6.98 -14.65 27.97
C CYS A 148 8.48 -14.36 27.97
N GLY A 149 9.18 -14.72 26.91
CA GLY A 149 10.62 -14.52 26.77
C GLY A 149 10.95 -13.48 25.70
N PHE A 150 11.97 -12.67 25.92
CA PHE A 150 12.44 -11.66 24.97
C PHE A 150 13.92 -11.35 25.13
N LEU A 151 14.58 -10.88 24.07
CA LEU A 151 15.95 -10.37 24.13
C LEU A 151 15.92 -8.85 24.30
N PRO A 152 16.40 -8.33 25.45
CA PRO A 152 16.45 -6.89 25.67
C PRO A 152 17.47 -6.25 24.74
N GLU A 153 17.07 -5.17 24.07
CA GLU A 153 17.93 -4.46 23.12
C GLU A 153 17.42 -3.05 22.90
N LEU A 154 18.10 -2.05 23.48
CA LEU A 154 17.84 -0.66 23.15
C LEU A 154 18.69 -0.28 21.94
N GLN A 155 18.08 -0.19 20.77
CA GLN A 155 18.75 0.15 19.54
C GLN A 155 18.02 1.27 18.81
N PRO A 156 18.63 2.46 18.68
CA PRO A 156 18.11 3.47 17.79
C PRO A 156 18.09 2.97 16.34
N MET A 157 17.24 3.57 15.53
CA MET A 157 17.24 3.27 14.11
C MET A 157 18.62 3.52 13.49
N TRP A 158 18.97 2.67 12.52
CA TRP A 158 20.21 2.79 11.75
C TRP A 158 20.39 4.23 11.23
N PRO A 159 21.65 4.77 11.25
CA PRO A 159 22.91 4.11 11.60
C PRO A 159 23.36 4.33 13.05
N ALA A 160 22.50 4.81 13.93
CA ALA A 160 22.86 5.09 15.32
C ALA A 160 22.97 3.83 16.18
N GLY A 161 23.70 3.94 17.27
CA GLY A 161 23.88 2.90 18.28
C GLY A 161 23.89 3.46 19.71
N LEU A 162 23.65 2.59 20.68
CA LEU A 162 23.74 2.88 22.10
C LEU A 162 24.64 1.86 22.79
N GLY A 163 25.43 2.32 23.76
CA GLY A 163 26.25 1.47 24.63
C GLY A 163 25.80 1.50 26.09
N GLY A 164 26.41 0.64 26.92
CA GLY A 164 26.16 0.62 28.34
C GLY A 164 24.73 0.27 28.75
N GLN A 165 24.10 -0.68 28.05
CA GLN A 165 22.72 -1.08 28.22
C GLN A 165 22.53 -2.09 29.33
N PHE A 166 21.40 -2.01 30.03
CA PHE A 166 21.02 -2.96 31.07
C PHE A 166 19.51 -3.15 31.19
N ALA A 167 19.09 -4.31 31.67
CA ALA A 167 17.71 -4.64 31.97
C ALA A 167 17.59 -5.27 33.36
N TYR A 168 16.55 -4.91 34.08
CA TYR A 168 16.26 -5.47 35.39
C TYR A 168 14.76 -5.50 35.67
N TRP A 169 14.34 -6.47 36.48
CA TRP A 169 12.94 -6.56 36.90
C TRP A 169 12.64 -5.55 38.03
N ASN A 170 11.55 -4.84 37.87
CA ASN A 170 11.01 -3.97 38.91
C ASN A 170 9.68 -4.52 39.41
N ASP A 171 9.67 -5.05 40.63
CA ASP A 171 8.51 -5.71 41.19
C ASP A 171 7.32 -4.79 41.44
N LYS A 172 7.57 -3.50 41.75
CA LYS A 172 6.52 -2.49 41.91
C LYS A 172 5.80 -2.21 40.59
N GLN A 173 6.50 -2.21 39.46
CA GLN A 173 5.91 -2.00 38.15
C GLN A 173 5.44 -3.30 37.51
N LYS A 174 5.87 -4.46 38.01
CA LYS A 174 5.67 -5.78 37.40
C LYS A 174 6.14 -5.78 35.95
N ALA A 175 7.34 -5.24 35.72
CA ALA A 175 7.95 -5.12 34.40
C ALA A 175 9.46 -5.17 34.46
N TYR A 176 10.07 -5.67 33.39
CA TYR A 176 11.45 -5.38 33.07
C TYR A 176 11.57 -3.90 32.64
N ILE A 177 12.59 -3.24 33.16
CA ILE A 177 12.99 -1.89 32.80
C ILE A 177 14.31 -2.01 32.05
N LEU A 178 14.34 -1.51 30.81
CA LEU A 178 15.52 -1.41 29.98
C LEU A 178 16.00 0.04 30.02
N SER A 179 17.30 0.24 30.15
CA SER A 179 17.92 1.56 30.20
C SER A 179 19.33 1.52 29.61
N GLU A 180 19.87 2.67 29.31
CA GLU A 180 21.28 2.83 28.96
C GLU A 180 21.98 3.81 29.92
N SER A 181 23.33 3.84 29.90
CA SER A 181 24.16 4.53 30.90
C SER A 181 23.91 6.03 31.00
N LYS A 182 23.43 6.70 29.94
CA LYS A 182 23.09 8.13 29.94
C LYS A 182 21.67 8.40 30.46
N GLY A 183 20.85 7.38 30.67
CA GLY A 183 19.48 7.51 31.16
C GLY A 183 18.54 8.33 30.28
N GLN A 184 18.76 8.33 28.97
CA GLN A 184 17.96 9.07 27.99
C GLN A 184 17.06 8.20 27.14
N ASN A 185 17.21 6.87 27.20
CA ASN A 185 16.47 5.92 26.44
C ASN A 185 16.01 4.79 27.34
N HIS A 186 14.72 4.49 27.28
CA HIS A 186 14.10 3.52 28.18
C HIS A 186 13.07 2.64 27.47
N GLY A 187 12.96 1.40 27.96
CA GLY A 187 11.90 0.46 27.59
C GLY A 187 11.28 -0.18 28.83
N PHE A 188 10.00 -0.50 28.77
CA PHE A 188 9.25 -1.25 29.77
C PHE A 188 8.51 -2.38 29.08
N ILE A 189 8.60 -3.61 29.66
CA ILE A 189 7.78 -4.73 29.24
C ILE A 189 7.46 -5.62 30.42
N GLY A 190 6.19 -6.00 30.59
CA GLY A 190 5.78 -6.88 31.68
C GLY A 190 4.28 -7.07 31.75
N SER A 191 3.86 -7.80 32.81
CA SER A 191 2.46 -8.09 33.12
C SER A 191 2.21 -7.95 34.61
N PRO A 192 1.11 -7.29 35.02
CA PRO A 192 0.69 -7.30 36.41
C PRO A 192 0.43 -8.71 36.95
N ALA A 193 0.14 -9.68 36.09
CA ALA A 193 -0.08 -11.09 36.43
C ALA A 193 1.20 -11.92 36.52
N ALA A 194 2.37 -11.33 36.33
CA ALA A 194 3.64 -12.06 36.40
C ALA A 194 3.95 -12.53 37.85
N GLN A 195 4.27 -13.79 37.98
CA GLN A 195 4.48 -14.47 39.28
C GLN A 195 5.86 -15.12 39.40
N GLY A 196 6.54 -15.35 38.29
CA GLY A 196 7.86 -15.96 38.26
C GLY A 196 8.76 -15.33 37.21
N LEU A 197 10.05 -15.44 37.44
CA LEU A 197 11.07 -14.92 36.55
C LEU A 197 12.14 -15.98 36.29
N SER A 198 12.86 -15.90 35.17
CA SER A 198 14.17 -16.52 35.02
C SER A 198 15.27 -15.57 35.48
N TYR A 199 16.33 -16.14 36.03
CA TYR A 199 17.51 -15.34 36.35
C TYR A 199 18.23 -14.96 35.06
N THR A 200 18.46 -13.66 34.87
CA THR A 200 19.20 -13.11 33.74
C THR A 200 20.08 -11.97 34.24
N PRO A 201 21.38 -11.92 33.85
CA PRO A 201 22.25 -10.82 34.19
C PRO A 201 21.70 -9.48 33.67
N ALA A 202 21.85 -8.43 34.46
CA ALA A 202 21.30 -7.10 34.14
C ALA A 202 22.00 -6.42 32.95
N HIS A 203 23.19 -6.79 32.60
CA HIS A 203 24.07 -6.08 31.65
C HIS A 203 23.82 -6.43 30.16
N MET A 204 22.75 -7.09 29.79
CA MET A 204 22.31 -7.33 28.41
C MET A 204 23.39 -7.83 27.42
N LEU A 205 24.37 -8.61 27.90
CA LEU A 205 25.46 -9.12 27.07
C LEU A 205 25.22 -10.55 26.55
N SER A 206 24.06 -11.12 26.81
CA SER A 206 23.74 -12.51 26.53
C SER A 206 22.59 -12.61 25.54
N ASP A 207 22.64 -13.63 24.67
CA ASP A 207 21.50 -14.07 23.86
C ASP A 207 20.49 -14.93 24.66
N VAL A 208 20.62 -14.99 25.98
CA VAL A 208 19.68 -15.66 26.87
C VAL A 208 18.48 -14.75 27.10
N PRO A 209 17.25 -15.19 26.79
CA PRO A 209 16.06 -14.39 26.99
C PRO A 209 15.84 -14.01 28.45
N ASN A 210 15.42 -12.78 28.68
CA ASN A 210 14.74 -12.39 29.90
C ASN A 210 13.32 -12.97 29.86
N GLU A 211 12.88 -13.59 30.93
CA GLU A 211 11.54 -14.20 30.99
C GLU A 211 10.75 -13.75 32.20
N PHE A 212 9.45 -13.61 32.01
CA PHE A 212 8.47 -13.61 33.09
C PHE A 212 7.39 -14.65 32.83
N LYS A 213 6.82 -15.20 33.92
CA LYS A 213 5.90 -16.36 33.88
C LYS A 213 4.56 -15.97 34.48
N ILE A 214 3.50 -16.45 33.85
CA ILE A 214 2.12 -16.26 34.28
C ILE A 214 1.53 -17.63 34.56
N HIS A 215 1.15 -17.91 35.81
CA HIS A 215 0.58 -19.18 36.22
C HIS A 215 -0.93 -19.13 36.25
N ILE A 216 -1.57 -20.06 35.59
CA ILE A 216 -3.03 -20.23 35.53
C ILE A 216 -3.36 -21.56 36.21
N ALA A 217 -3.59 -21.52 37.54
CA ALA A 217 -3.89 -22.70 38.31
C ALA A 217 -5.30 -23.24 38.04
N ASN A 218 -6.27 -22.38 37.80
CA ASN A 218 -7.65 -22.74 37.52
C ASN A 218 -8.25 -21.80 36.44
N SER A 219 -8.67 -22.40 35.32
CA SER A 219 -9.23 -21.64 34.18
C SER A 219 -10.48 -20.83 34.52
N GLN A 220 -11.32 -21.29 35.43
CA GLN A 220 -12.53 -20.58 35.82
C GLN A 220 -12.25 -19.18 36.39
N MET A 221 -11.08 -18.98 37.02
CA MET A 221 -10.68 -17.68 37.55
C MET A 221 -10.38 -16.65 36.44
N TYR A 222 -10.12 -17.10 35.21
CA TYR A 222 -9.80 -16.26 34.06
C TYR A 222 -10.92 -16.20 33.03
N LYS A 223 -12.05 -16.90 33.23
CA LYS A 223 -13.13 -17.01 32.25
C LYS A 223 -13.56 -15.61 31.93
N ASP A 224 -13.98 -14.73 32.20
CA ASP A 224 -14.40 -13.40 31.74
C ASP A 224 -13.33 -12.31 31.99
N LYS A 225 -12.04 -12.68 31.82
CA LYS A 225 -10.93 -11.77 32.06
C LYS A 225 -9.88 -11.86 30.95
N PHE A 226 -9.16 -10.77 30.79
CA PHE A 226 -7.91 -10.76 30.02
C PHE A 226 -6.71 -10.72 30.97
N ILE A 227 -5.64 -11.38 30.57
CA ILE A 227 -4.31 -11.24 31.17
C ILE A 227 -3.52 -10.27 30.28
N PRO A 228 -3.24 -9.05 30.73
CA PRO A 228 -2.58 -8.06 29.89
C PRO A 228 -1.05 -8.13 30.00
N ILE A 229 -0.40 -7.88 28.87
CA ILE A 229 1.04 -7.58 28.78
C ILE A 229 1.13 -6.16 28.22
N TYR A 230 1.98 -5.32 28.83
CA TYR A 230 2.15 -3.94 28.43
C TYR A 230 3.57 -3.67 28.03
N MET A 231 3.73 -2.82 27.01
CA MET A 231 5.00 -2.37 26.50
C MET A 231 4.98 -0.85 26.37
N ALA A 232 6.08 -0.17 26.72
CA ALA A 232 6.25 1.25 26.49
C ALA A 232 7.72 1.56 26.30
N GLY A 233 8.05 2.61 25.55
CA GLY A 233 9.45 2.97 25.34
C GLY A 233 9.64 4.35 24.74
N GLY A 234 10.90 4.71 24.52
CA GLY A 234 11.27 5.92 23.80
C GLY A 234 12.43 6.67 24.38
N LYS A 235 12.77 7.75 23.69
CA LYS A 235 13.76 8.75 24.12
C LYS A 235 13.12 9.69 25.17
N GLY A 236 13.85 9.99 26.25
CA GLY A 236 13.42 10.86 27.32
C GLY A 236 13.70 10.28 28.69
N SER A 237 13.16 10.89 29.77
CA SER A 237 13.38 10.40 31.12
C SER A 237 12.60 9.10 31.39
N ARG A 238 13.15 8.31 32.30
CA ARG A 238 12.49 7.08 32.78
C ARG A 238 11.05 7.31 33.27
N GLU A 239 10.86 8.42 34.00
CA GLU A 239 9.56 8.81 34.57
C GLU A 239 8.53 9.05 33.47
N ASN A 240 8.91 9.64 32.34
CA ASN A 240 8.04 9.88 31.21
C ASN A 240 7.58 8.57 30.57
N VAL A 241 8.51 7.63 30.32
CA VAL A 241 8.17 6.32 29.78
C VAL A 241 7.32 5.52 30.77
N GLN A 242 7.63 5.59 32.06
CA GLN A 242 6.83 4.97 33.12
C GLN A 242 5.38 5.51 33.14
N LYS A 243 5.17 6.81 32.97
CA LYS A 243 3.82 7.41 32.87
C LYS A 243 3.05 6.83 31.66
N VAL A 244 3.70 6.62 30.52
CA VAL A 244 3.07 5.94 29.37
C VAL A 244 2.66 4.52 29.75
N TYR A 245 3.58 3.75 30.33
CA TYR A 245 3.30 2.39 30.76
C TYR A 245 2.11 2.32 31.75
N GLN A 246 2.03 3.25 32.69
CA GLN A 246 0.90 3.33 33.64
C GLN A 246 -0.40 3.73 32.96
N ARG A 247 -0.42 4.66 32.00
CA ARG A 247 -1.61 5.03 31.25
C ARG A 247 -2.16 3.84 30.46
N LEU A 248 -1.31 3.06 29.82
CA LEU A 248 -1.73 1.85 29.08
C LEU A 248 -2.36 0.82 30.02
N ARG A 249 -1.80 0.65 31.25
CA ARG A 249 -2.36 -0.24 32.27
C ARG A 249 -3.73 0.20 32.78
N SER A 250 -3.97 1.49 32.87
CA SER A 250 -5.20 2.02 33.49
C SER A 250 -6.47 1.81 32.64
N SER A 251 -6.35 1.75 31.32
CA SER A 251 -7.54 1.74 30.46
C SER A 251 -7.31 1.05 29.09
N PRO A 252 -7.01 -0.25 29.05
CA PRO A 252 -6.76 -0.96 27.78
C PRO A 252 -7.93 -0.88 26.79
N GLU A 253 -9.17 -1.04 27.26
CA GLU A 253 -10.36 -0.94 26.43
C GLU A 253 -10.50 0.42 25.75
N LYS A 254 -10.16 1.52 26.45
CA LYS A 254 -10.20 2.87 25.89
C LYS A 254 -9.31 2.98 24.64
N TYR A 255 -8.13 2.37 24.65
CA TYR A 255 -7.23 2.40 23.51
C TYR A 255 -7.76 1.58 22.33
N TYR A 256 -8.34 0.41 22.60
CA TYR A 256 -9.07 -0.35 21.59
C TYR A 256 -10.20 0.47 20.95
N ARG A 257 -11.07 1.08 21.78
CA ARG A 257 -12.19 1.91 21.29
C ARG A 257 -11.72 3.13 20.49
N LYS A 258 -10.59 3.73 20.87
CA LYS A 258 -9.98 4.84 20.14
C LYS A 258 -9.49 4.39 18.75
N ASN A 259 -8.80 3.26 18.68
CA ASN A 259 -8.36 2.67 17.41
C ASN A 259 -9.56 2.33 16.51
N LEU A 260 -10.58 1.68 17.07
CA LEU A 260 -11.82 1.35 16.35
C LEU A 260 -12.46 2.60 15.73
N THR A 261 -12.58 3.67 16.49
CA THR A 261 -13.14 4.95 16.03
C THR A 261 -12.26 5.56 14.94
N HIS A 262 -10.94 5.54 15.11
CA HIS A 262 -9.99 6.07 14.14
C HIS A 262 -10.13 5.39 12.76
N TYR A 263 -10.08 4.06 12.72
CA TYR A 263 -10.19 3.32 11.46
C TYR A 263 -11.59 3.33 10.86
N LYS A 264 -12.63 3.42 11.69
CA LYS A 264 -14.00 3.67 11.21
C LYS A 264 -14.09 5.03 10.51
N ASN A 265 -13.52 6.07 11.10
CA ASN A 265 -13.48 7.41 10.50
C ASN A 265 -12.65 7.44 9.21
N LEU A 266 -11.48 6.79 9.18
CA LEU A 266 -10.68 6.65 7.96
C LEU A 266 -11.52 6.07 6.82
N ARG A 267 -12.27 5.01 7.08
CA ARG A 267 -13.09 4.35 6.06
C ARG A 267 -14.31 5.17 5.65
N THR A 268 -15.00 5.83 6.59
CA THR A 268 -16.24 6.56 6.29
C THR A 268 -16.02 7.94 5.71
N ASN A 269 -14.88 8.59 5.99
CA ASN A 269 -14.58 9.95 5.54
C ASN A 269 -13.75 10.00 4.24
N THR A 270 -13.38 8.84 3.69
CA THR A 270 -12.65 8.72 2.42
C THR A 270 -13.48 7.98 1.39
N LEU A 271 -13.00 7.94 0.15
CA LEU A 271 -13.62 7.21 -0.96
C LEU A 271 -13.95 5.76 -0.58
N ARG A 272 -15.19 5.35 -0.84
CA ARG A 272 -15.67 3.97 -0.66
C ARG A 272 -16.17 3.43 -2.00
N ILE A 273 -15.96 2.15 -2.22
CA ILE A 273 -16.44 1.47 -3.43
C ILE A 273 -17.21 0.20 -3.07
N LYS A 274 -18.13 -0.14 -3.93
CA LYS A 274 -18.81 -1.45 -3.93
C LYS A 274 -18.86 -1.94 -5.37
N THR A 275 -18.09 -2.97 -5.66
CA THR A 275 -18.01 -3.59 -6.99
C THR A 275 -18.48 -5.04 -6.94
N PRO A 276 -18.70 -5.71 -8.06
CA PRO A 276 -18.91 -7.16 -8.11
C PRO A 276 -17.70 -7.95 -7.59
N ASN A 277 -16.49 -7.40 -7.69
CA ASN A 277 -15.26 -8.03 -7.18
C ASN A 277 -14.98 -7.66 -5.71
N LYS A 278 -15.52 -8.44 -4.79
CA LYS A 278 -15.36 -8.21 -3.34
C LYS A 278 -13.92 -8.27 -2.86
N LYS A 279 -13.05 -9.01 -3.56
CA LYS A 279 -11.63 -9.08 -3.22
C LYS A 279 -10.93 -7.76 -3.54
N LEU A 280 -11.29 -7.11 -4.64
CA LEU A 280 -10.79 -5.79 -5.00
C LEU A 280 -11.28 -4.72 -4.00
N ASP A 281 -12.59 -4.75 -3.65
CA ASP A 281 -13.15 -3.85 -2.62
C ASP A 281 -12.37 -3.95 -1.32
N LEU A 282 -12.08 -5.18 -0.88
CA LEU A 282 -11.35 -5.45 0.36
C LEU A 282 -9.88 -5.03 0.28
N ALA A 283 -9.19 -5.27 -0.84
CA ALA A 283 -7.82 -4.82 -1.07
C ALA A 283 -7.71 -3.29 -1.02
N PHE A 284 -8.69 -2.58 -1.58
CA PHE A 284 -8.73 -1.12 -1.52
C PHE A 284 -8.91 -0.58 -0.10
N GLU A 285 -9.81 -1.18 0.70
CA GLU A 285 -9.99 -0.80 2.10
C GLU A 285 -8.71 -1.02 2.92
N TRP A 286 -8.01 -2.14 2.69
CA TRP A 286 -6.74 -2.41 3.35
C TRP A 286 -5.60 -1.51 2.86
N ALA A 287 -5.59 -1.11 1.60
CA ALA A 287 -4.61 -0.14 1.10
C ALA A 287 -4.70 1.21 1.84
N LYS A 288 -5.91 1.68 2.18
CA LYS A 288 -6.08 2.88 3.01
C LYS A 288 -5.54 2.69 4.44
N VAL A 289 -5.77 1.54 5.04
CA VAL A 289 -5.23 1.18 6.36
C VAL A 289 -3.70 1.09 6.31
N ALA A 290 -3.15 0.45 5.27
CA ALA A 290 -1.70 0.34 5.08
C ALA A 290 -1.04 1.73 5.00
N TYR A 291 -1.60 2.66 4.24
CA TYR A 291 -1.10 4.04 4.21
C TYR A 291 -1.21 4.76 5.55
N ASP A 292 -2.32 4.60 6.27
CA ASP A 292 -2.47 5.19 7.60
C ASP A 292 -1.41 4.67 8.57
N ASN A 293 -1.09 3.39 8.49
CA ASN A 293 -0.07 2.74 9.31
C ASN A 293 1.37 3.21 9.02
N LEU A 294 1.65 3.77 7.84
CA LEU A 294 2.95 4.34 7.50
C LEU A 294 3.13 5.80 7.95
N LEU A 295 2.11 6.45 8.49
CA LEU A 295 2.24 7.76 9.10
C LEU A 295 2.89 7.61 10.48
N VAL A 296 4.08 8.17 10.65
CA VAL A 296 4.91 8.06 11.87
C VAL A 296 5.18 9.43 12.45
N GLU A 297 5.18 9.53 13.78
CA GLU A 297 5.56 10.71 14.54
C GLU A 297 6.89 10.46 15.29
N ASN A 298 7.97 11.04 14.76
CA ASN A 298 9.26 11.04 15.40
C ASN A 298 9.35 12.21 16.39
N PRO A 299 9.84 12.02 17.62
CA PRO A 299 9.88 13.09 18.64
C PRO A 299 10.79 14.28 18.29
N VAL A 300 11.74 14.11 17.38
CA VAL A 300 12.67 15.17 16.93
C VAL A 300 12.26 15.75 15.57
N LEU A 301 11.93 14.89 14.62
CA LEU A 301 11.66 15.28 13.23
C LEU A 301 10.22 15.76 13.01
N GLY A 302 9.28 15.23 13.80
CA GLY A 302 7.85 15.45 13.63
C GLY A 302 7.15 14.33 12.87
N LYS A 303 5.97 14.61 12.30
CA LYS A 303 5.10 13.65 11.65
C LYS A 303 5.34 13.61 10.14
N GLY A 304 5.55 12.42 9.60
CA GLY A 304 5.76 12.18 8.17
C GLY A 304 5.34 10.76 7.76
N LEU A 305 5.40 10.48 6.47
CA LEU A 305 5.13 9.16 5.90
C LEU A 305 6.47 8.42 5.70
N VAL A 306 6.62 7.25 6.34
CA VAL A 306 7.77 6.36 6.10
C VAL A 306 7.53 5.50 4.85
N ALA A 307 8.60 5.01 4.24
CA ALA A 307 8.49 4.26 2.98
C ALA A 307 7.89 2.86 3.17
N GLY A 308 8.30 2.15 4.24
CA GLY A 308 7.80 0.80 4.50
C GLY A 308 8.21 0.25 5.85
N LEU A 309 7.60 -0.83 6.28
CA LEU A 309 7.83 -1.47 7.57
C LEU A 309 8.11 -2.97 7.42
N GLY A 310 9.02 -3.47 8.23
CA GLY A 310 9.37 -4.89 8.32
C GLY A 310 10.25 -5.15 9.54
N ALA A 311 10.31 -6.37 10.02
CA ALA A 311 11.13 -6.74 11.15
C ALA A 311 12.63 -6.51 10.86
N SER A 312 13.34 -5.96 11.83
CA SER A 312 14.78 -5.61 11.71
C SER A 312 15.71 -6.76 12.13
N GLY A 313 15.22 -7.69 12.93
CA GLY A 313 16.05 -8.73 13.53
C GLY A 313 17.17 -8.15 14.41
N THR A 314 18.41 -8.40 14.06
CA THR A 314 19.59 -7.88 14.78
C THR A 314 20.05 -6.51 14.26
N SER A 315 19.47 -6.01 13.16
CA SER A 315 19.83 -4.70 12.61
C SER A 315 18.98 -3.57 13.22
N GLY A 316 19.39 -2.33 12.98
CA GLY A 316 18.61 -1.14 13.32
C GLY A 316 17.70 -0.67 12.19
N ARG A 317 17.35 -1.54 11.22
CA ARG A 317 16.55 -1.19 10.03
C ARG A 317 15.20 -1.92 10.05
N PRO A 318 14.12 -1.30 10.55
CA PRO A 318 12.78 -1.90 10.52
C PRO A 318 12.16 -1.78 9.13
N GLY A 319 12.62 -2.59 8.18
CA GLY A 319 12.34 -2.41 6.77
C GLY A 319 12.89 -1.08 6.25
N PHE A 320 12.05 -0.26 5.63
CA PHE A 320 12.31 1.15 5.29
C PHE A 320 11.49 2.07 6.20
N GLY A 321 11.54 1.82 7.51
CA GLY A 321 10.79 2.58 8.54
C GLY A 321 11.33 3.99 8.78
N TRP A 322 11.90 4.65 7.76
CA TRP A 322 12.31 6.05 7.79
C TRP A 322 11.76 6.83 6.60
N PHE A 323 12.02 8.12 6.52
CA PHE A 323 11.36 9.00 5.57
C PHE A 323 12.12 9.04 4.25
N PHE A 324 11.41 8.75 3.13
CA PHE A 324 11.92 8.88 1.78
C PHE A 324 11.11 9.92 1.01
N GLY A 325 11.80 10.86 0.37
CA GLY A 325 11.14 11.93 -0.38
C GLY A 325 10.42 11.40 -1.62
N GLY A 326 11.08 10.57 -2.43
CA GLY A 326 10.47 9.97 -3.62
C GLY A 326 9.21 9.20 -3.30
N ASP A 327 9.28 8.30 -2.30
CA ASP A 327 8.13 7.53 -1.80
C ASP A 327 7.01 8.45 -1.30
N ALA A 328 7.35 9.46 -0.51
CA ALA A 328 6.37 10.40 0.02
C ALA A 328 5.59 11.10 -1.08
N PHE A 329 6.25 11.50 -2.19
CA PHE A 329 5.60 12.17 -3.32
C PHE A 329 4.73 11.21 -4.13
N ILE A 330 5.22 10.00 -4.42
CA ILE A 330 4.46 8.96 -5.11
C ILE A 330 3.23 8.55 -4.29
N ASN A 331 3.41 8.34 -2.98
CA ASN A 331 2.32 7.97 -2.08
C ASN A 331 1.29 9.10 -1.93
N SER A 332 1.69 10.36 -2.09
CA SER A 332 0.77 11.51 -2.09
C SER A 332 -0.27 11.43 -3.21
N PHE A 333 0.08 10.92 -4.39
CA PHE A 333 -0.91 10.68 -5.46
C PHE A 333 -2.00 9.70 -5.02
N SER A 334 -1.63 8.65 -4.29
CA SER A 334 -2.58 7.67 -3.75
C SER A 334 -3.45 8.26 -2.64
N LEU A 335 -2.83 8.95 -1.66
CA LEU A 335 -3.54 9.63 -0.57
C LEU A 335 -4.62 10.57 -1.11
N LEU A 336 -4.27 11.37 -2.11
CA LEU A 336 -5.18 12.29 -2.78
C LEU A 336 -6.29 11.56 -3.55
N SER A 337 -5.99 10.44 -4.19
CA SER A 337 -6.94 9.68 -4.99
C SER A 337 -8.10 9.11 -4.16
N TYR A 338 -7.86 8.71 -2.91
CA TYR A 338 -8.93 8.26 -2.05
C TYR A 338 -9.43 9.32 -1.04
N GLY A 339 -8.92 10.55 -1.12
CA GLY A 339 -9.44 11.69 -0.35
C GLY A 339 -8.77 11.93 1.01
N ALA A 340 -7.58 11.36 1.28
CA ALA A 340 -6.78 11.65 2.48
C ALA A 340 -5.95 12.94 2.31
N GLN A 341 -6.62 14.05 2.02
CA GLN A 341 -6.00 15.33 1.64
C GLN A 341 -5.10 15.91 2.75
N GLU A 342 -5.51 15.77 4.01
CA GLU A 342 -4.71 16.27 5.15
C GLU A 342 -3.41 15.46 5.33
N SER A 343 -3.48 14.14 5.21
CA SER A 343 -2.27 13.29 5.26
C SER A 343 -1.30 13.60 4.12
N ALA A 344 -1.82 13.87 2.92
CA ALA A 344 -1.00 14.31 1.79
C ALA A 344 -0.35 15.67 2.08
N ARG A 345 -1.09 16.63 2.63
CA ARG A 345 -0.58 17.95 3.00
C ARG A 345 0.52 17.87 4.07
N GLU A 346 0.29 17.09 5.14
CA GLU A 346 1.28 16.86 6.19
C GLU A 346 2.57 16.23 5.63
N THR A 347 2.43 15.24 4.73
CA THR A 347 3.55 14.57 4.07
C THR A 347 4.36 15.56 3.22
N LEU A 348 3.71 16.37 2.40
CA LEU A 348 4.36 17.38 1.58
C LEU A 348 5.04 18.47 2.42
N ALA A 349 4.37 18.97 3.46
CA ALA A 349 4.92 19.96 4.38
C ALA A 349 6.12 19.42 5.19
N PHE A 350 6.10 18.14 5.56
CA PHE A 350 7.22 17.49 6.24
C PHE A 350 8.47 17.47 5.36
N THR A 351 8.34 17.07 4.09
CA THR A 351 9.47 16.96 3.16
C THR A 351 10.13 18.31 2.86
N GLN A 352 9.36 19.41 2.85
CA GLN A 352 9.88 20.77 2.63
C GLN A 352 10.88 21.20 3.70
N LYS A 353 10.77 20.75 4.94
CA LYS A 353 11.68 21.09 6.04
C LYS A 353 13.12 20.65 5.76
N TRP A 354 13.29 19.65 4.92
CA TRP A 354 14.56 18.98 4.65
C TRP A 354 15.10 19.29 3.25
N GLN A 355 14.54 20.30 2.59
CA GLN A 355 15.05 20.79 1.33
C GLN A 355 16.44 21.39 1.49
N ARG A 356 17.40 20.98 0.65
CA ARG A 356 18.74 21.53 0.63
C ARG A 356 18.73 23.01 0.18
N LYS A 357 19.76 23.76 0.56
CA LYS A 357 19.83 25.23 0.27
C LYS A 357 19.76 25.57 -1.22
N ASP A 358 20.29 24.71 -2.09
CA ASP A 358 20.25 24.84 -3.56
C ASP A 358 18.93 24.40 -4.17
N GLY A 359 18.01 23.87 -3.38
CA GLY A 359 16.68 23.47 -3.81
C GLY A 359 16.46 21.97 -3.97
N LYS A 360 17.49 21.14 -3.93
CA LYS A 360 17.35 19.68 -4.03
C LYS A 360 16.53 19.12 -2.86
N MET A 361 15.57 18.25 -3.18
CA MET A 361 14.78 17.55 -2.15
C MET A 361 15.55 16.36 -1.63
N ALA A 362 15.35 16.06 -0.33
CA ALA A 362 15.97 14.92 0.30
C ALA A 362 15.42 13.60 -0.28
N HIS A 363 16.31 12.68 -0.60
CA HIS A 363 15.94 11.33 -0.97
C HIS A 363 15.53 10.53 0.26
N GLU A 364 16.39 10.47 1.29
CA GLU A 364 16.06 9.78 2.53
C GLU A 364 16.53 10.54 3.76
N LEU A 365 15.81 10.34 4.86
CA LEU A 365 16.08 10.92 6.17
C LEU A 365 15.84 9.85 7.23
N SER A 366 16.92 9.35 7.82
CA SER A 366 16.84 8.39 8.92
C SER A 366 16.13 8.98 10.13
N GLN A 367 15.30 8.20 10.80
CA GLN A 367 14.74 8.55 12.09
C GLN A 367 15.80 8.61 13.21
N ALA A 368 17.06 8.23 12.93
CA ALA A 368 18.20 8.36 13.84
C ALA A 368 18.72 9.79 13.98
N GLU A 369 18.23 10.74 13.18
CA GLU A 369 18.49 12.17 13.40
C GLU A 369 18.18 12.54 14.87
N GLY A 370 19.10 13.27 15.50
CA GLY A 370 19.06 13.54 16.94
C GLY A 370 19.81 12.52 17.81
N TYR A 371 20.29 11.41 17.22
CA TYR A 371 21.35 10.55 17.75
C TYR A 371 22.66 10.75 17.00
N ILE A 372 22.58 11.09 15.72
CA ILE A 372 23.68 11.40 14.79
C ILE A 372 23.31 12.65 14.00
N ASP A 373 24.29 13.25 13.33
CA ASP A 373 24.08 14.29 12.31
C ASP A 373 23.97 13.62 10.93
N TRP A 374 22.72 13.28 10.52
CA TRP A 374 22.47 12.60 9.28
C TRP A 374 23.02 13.34 8.05
N TRP A 375 22.90 14.64 8.03
CA TRP A 375 23.25 15.44 6.86
C TRP A 375 24.75 15.63 6.66
N ASN A 376 25.53 15.61 7.74
CA ASN A 376 26.99 15.73 7.68
C ASN A 376 27.68 14.36 7.66
N ASP A 377 27.11 13.36 8.33
CA ASP A 377 27.73 12.05 8.48
C ASP A 377 27.39 11.09 7.32
N TYR A 378 26.27 11.34 6.59
CA TYR A 378 25.77 10.44 5.55
C TYR A 378 25.43 11.15 4.25
N HIS A 379 26.10 10.78 3.15
CA HIS A 379 25.89 11.38 1.83
C HIS A 379 24.63 10.89 1.10
N TYR A 380 23.98 9.84 1.60
CA TYR A 380 22.79 9.25 1.02
C TYR A 380 21.55 10.17 1.03
N GLY A 381 21.51 11.15 1.92
CA GLY A 381 20.36 12.03 2.07
C GLY A 381 19.89 12.71 0.78
N TYR A 382 20.78 12.89 -0.21
CA TYR A 382 20.45 13.58 -1.47
C TYR A 382 20.94 12.83 -2.72
N ILE A 383 21.03 11.51 -2.70
CA ILE A 383 21.65 10.73 -3.78
C ILE A 383 20.79 10.70 -5.07
N HIS A 384 19.45 10.72 -4.94
CA HIS A 384 18.54 10.62 -6.08
C HIS A 384 18.26 11.96 -6.77
N GLY A 385 18.15 11.91 -8.10
CA GLY A 385 17.80 13.04 -8.96
C GLY A 385 16.31 13.22 -9.19
N ASP A 386 15.55 12.12 -9.25
CA ASP A 386 14.10 12.08 -9.52
C ASP A 386 13.23 12.64 -8.38
N THR A 387 13.69 12.59 -7.14
CA THR A 387 12.96 13.07 -5.95
C THR A 387 12.54 14.54 -6.10
N THR A 388 13.41 15.39 -6.61
CA THR A 388 13.13 16.84 -6.70
C THR A 388 12.05 17.18 -7.73
N PRO A 389 12.07 16.69 -8.98
CA PRO A 389 10.96 16.93 -9.90
C PRO A 389 9.67 16.22 -9.47
N PHE A 390 9.71 15.08 -8.76
CA PHE A 390 8.51 14.48 -8.15
C PHE A 390 7.84 15.39 -7.13
N TYR A 391 8.61 16.15 -6.34
CA TYR A 391 8.05 17.13 -5.43
C TYR A 391 7.17 18.14 -6.16
N VAL A 392 7.66 18.71 -7.26
CA VAL A 392 6.88 19.69 -8.07
C VAL A 392 5.62 19.05 -8.65
N ALA A 393 5.72 17.79 -9.14
CA ALA A 393 4.58 17.05 -9.68
C ALA A 393 3.52 16.74 -8.59
N ALA A 394 3.95 16.34 -7.40
CA ALA A 394 3.06 16.04 -6.28
C ALA A 394 2.36 17.29 -5.72
N MET A 395 3.06 18.44 -5.64
CA MET A 395 2.47 19.71 -5.25
C MET A 395 1.40 20.18 -6.24
N TYR A 396 1.60 19.93 -7.54
CA TYR A 396 0.56 20.21 -8.53
C TYR A 396 -0.65 19.29 -8.38
N ASP A 397 -0.44 17.99 -8.19
CA ASP A 397 -1.55 17.06 -8.00
C ASP A 397 -2.35 17.40 -6.74
N TYR A 398 -1.67 17.79 -5.66
CA TYR A 398 -2.30 18.32 -4.46
C TYR A 398 -3.14 19.56 -4.76
N ALA A 399 -2.56 20.56 -5.43
CA ALA A 399 -3.29 21.79 -5.78
C ALA A 399 -4.49 21.52 -6.70
N LYS A 400 -4.33 20.63 -7.68
CA LYS A 400 -5.36 20.22 -8.64
C LYS A 400 -6.58 19.62 -7.95
N LEU A 401 -6.34 18.75 -6.95
CA LEU A 401 -7.42 17.99 -6.28
C LEU A 401 -8.01 18.72 -5.07
N THR A 402 -7.22 19.54 -4.36
CA THR A 402 -7.69 20.22 -3.14
C THR A 402 -8.13 21.66 -3.35
N GLY A 403 -7.54 22.37 -4.31
CA GLY A 403 -7.73 23.81 -4.51
C GLY A 403 -7.04 24.67 -3.44
N ASP A 404 -6.15 24.12 -2.59
CA ASP A 404 -5.45 24.83 -1.53
C ASP A 404 -4.34 25.77 -2.08
N ALA A 405 -4.79 26.89 -2.65
CA ALA A 405 -3.89 27.90 -3.18
C ALA A 405 -3.04 28.58 -2.10
N GLU A 406 -3.48 28.58 -0.84
CA GLU A 406 -2.73 29.18 0.26
C GLU A 406 -1.48 28.34 0.57
N PHE A 407 -1.59 27.03 0.63
CA PHE A 407 -0.43 26.15 0.83
C PHE A 407 0.58 26.29 -0.31
N ILE A 408 0.10 26.39 -1.56
CA ILE A 408 0.99 26.61 -2.71
C ILE A 408 1.73 27.94 -2.61
N ARG A 409 1.03 29.04 -2.26
CA ARG A 409 1.68 30.35 -2.08
C ARG A 409 2.72 30.36 -0.95
N LYS A 410 2.41 29.69 0.18
CA LYS A 410 3.38 29.51 1.28
C LYS A 410 4.61 28.69 0.87
N SER A 411 4.44 27.74 -0.05
CA SER A 411 5.48 26.85 -0.56
C SER A 411 6.22 27.41 -1.79
N TRP A 412 5.86 28.60 -2.29
CA TRP A 412 6.33 29.09 -3.58
C TRP A 412 7.84 29.22 -3.70
N ASP A 413 8.52 29.68 -2.64
CA ASP A 413 9.99 29.80 -2.63
C ASP A 413 10.65 28.41 -2.67
N SER A 414 10.10 27.44 -1.96
CA SER A 414 10.56 26.04 -2.01
C SER A 414 10.39 25.45 -3.39
N LEU A 415 9.23 25.66 -4.02
CA LEU A 415 8.93 25.19 -5.38
C LEU A 415 9.86 25.79 -6.42
N LYS A 416 10.11 27.11 -6.37
CA LYS A 416 11.07 27.77 -7.27
C LYS A 416 12.47 27.19 -7.14
N LYS A 417 12.98 27.08 -5.91
CA LYS A 417 14.31 26.50 -5.65
C LYS A 417 14.41 25.06 -6.17
N ALA A 418 13.40 24.21 -5.95
CA ALA A 418 13.38 22.85 -6.45
C ALA A 418 13.43 22.83 -7.99
N TYR A 419 12.63 23.66 -8.63
CA TYR A 419 12.57 23.71 -10.08
C TYR A 419 13.85 24.28 -10.70
N GLU A 420 14.44 25.34 -10.12
CA GLU A 420 15.73 25.90 -10.56
C GLU A 420 16.88 24.88 -10.37
N TRP A 421 16.84 24.11 -9.29
CA TRP A 421 17.78 23.01 -9.13
C TRP A 421 17.65 21.98 -10.28
N CYS A 422 16.44 21.56 -10.63
CA CYS A 422 16.24 20.66 -11.78
C CYS A 422 16.82 21.25 -13.07
N LEU A 423 16.54 22.52 -13.36
CA LEU A 423 17.10 23.22 -14.52
C LEU A 423 18.64 23.25 -14.55
N SER A 424 19.27 23.34 -13.38
CA SER A 424 20.73 23.38 -13.26
C SER A 424 21.39 22.03 -13.58
N THR A 425 20.61 20.96 -13.68
CA THR A 425 21.10 19.61 -13.98
C THR A 425 21.08 19.25 -15.46
N ASP A 426 20.47 20.07 -16.33
CA ASP A 426 20.56 19.99 -17.79
C ASP A 426 21.91 20.54 -18.25
N ALA A 427 22.95 19.71 -18.18
CA ALA A 427 24.33 20.14 -18.46
C ALA A 427 24.63 20.23 -19.97
N ASN A 428 24.01 19.37 -20.76
CA ASN A 428 24.19 19.28 -22.21
C ASN A 428 23.22 20.22 -22.96
N LYS A 429 22.30 20.88 -22.26
CA LYS A 429 21.29 21.83 -22.76
C LYS A 429 20.34 21.23 -23.79
N ASP A 430 19.97 19.99 -23.61
CA ASP A 430 19.02 19.31 -24.48
C ASP A 430 17.56 19.41 -24.00
N GLY A 431 17.34 20.05 -22.86
CA GLY A 431 16.04 20.29 -22.24
C GLY A 431 15.63 19.21 -21.25
N LEU A 432 16.46 18.22 -20.97
CA LEU A 432 16.23 17.15 -20.01
C LEU A 432 17.21 17.24 -18.82
N MET A 433 16.89 16.61 -17.72
CA MET A 433 17.79 16.48 -16.57
C MET A 433 18.79 15.32 -16.84
N ASP A 434 20.06 15.56 -16.53
CA ASP A 434 21.11 14.55 -16.66
C ASP A 434 21.34 13.81 -15.34
N ASN A 435 21.27 12.47 -15.34
CA ASN A 435 21.55 11.65 -14.15
C ASN A 435 22.94 11.92 -13.58
N LYS A 436 23.95 12.11 -14.47
CA LYS A 436 25.31 12.43 -14.08
C LYS A 436 25.43 13.66 -13.17
N LYS A 437 24.53 14.64 -13.33
CA LYS A 437 24.47 15.88 -12.55
C LYS A 437 23.46 15.78 -11.42
N ALA A 438 22.29 15.22 -11.72
CA ALA A 438 21.16 15.13 -10.81
C ALA A 438 21.34 14.02 -9.75
N GLY A 439 21.91 12.90 -10.13
CA GLY A 439 22.04 11.70 -9.32
C GLY A 439 21.25 10.53 -9.88
N LEU A 440 20.99 9.53 -9.04
CA LEU A 440 20.28 8.31 -9.43
C LEU A 440 18.85 8.62 -9.90
N GLY A 441 18.35 7.81 -10.81
CA GLY A 441 16.97 7.85 -11.31
C GLY A 441 16.30 6.49 -11.18
N ALA A 442 16.09 5.81 -12.32
CA ALA A 442 15.39 4.53 -12.38
C ALA A 442 16.08 3.41 -11.60
N LEU A 443 17.40 3.34 -11.61
CA LEU A 443 18.19 2.28 -10.99
C LEU A 443 19.23 2.84 -10.03
N GLU A 444 19.51 2.10 -8.96
CA GLU A 444 20.43 2.51 -7.90
C GLU A 444 21.84 1.96 -8.08
N TYR A 445 21.99 0.81 -8.69
CA TYR A 445 23.28 0.14 -8.90
C TYR A 445 23.32 -0.72 -10.16
N GLY A 446 24.51 -1.14 -10.54
CA GLY A 446 24.77 -2.12 -11.60
C GLY A 446 25.09 -1.51 -12.95
N ALA A 447 25.10 -2.34 -13.99
CA ALA A 447 25.63 -2.00 -15.31
C ALA A 447 24.86 -0.91 -16.07
N LEU A 448 23.63 -0.62 -15.68
CA LEU A 448 22.75 0.36 -16.35
C LEU A 448 22.65 1.70 -15.60
N THR A 449 23.52 1.97 -14.62
CA THR A 449 23.52 3.25 -13.86
C THR A 449 24.49 4.30 -14.37
N GLY A 450 25.52 3.95 -15.15
CA GLY A 450 26.51 4.89 -15.72
C GLY A 450 26.01 5.57 -17.01
N ILE A 451 24.82 6.15 -16.95
CA ILE A 451 24.10 6.73 -18.08
C ILE A 451 24.08 8.27 -18.00
N GLU A 452 23.78 8.94 -19.11
CA GLU A 452 23.57 10.39 -19.14
C GLU A 452 22.16 10.73 -18.66
N THR A 453 21.13 10.14 -19.30
CA THR A 453 19.74 10.44 -18.99
C THR A 453 18.89 9.18 -19.11
N ASP A 454 18.22 8.75 -18.04
CA ASP A 454 17.20 7.70 -18.11
C ASP A 454 15.81 8.24 -18.43
N ILE A 455 14.97 7.38 -19.00
CA ILE A 455 13.61 7.75 -19.41
C ILE A 455 12.70 8.08 -18.23
N TYR A 456 12.94 7.48 -17.06
CA TYR A 456 12.15 7.72 -15.85
C TYR A 456 12.38 9.13 -15.32
N LEU A 457 13.67 9.52 -15.11
CA LEU A 457 14.02 10.87 -14.69
C LEU A 457 13.52 11.91 -15.70
N ALA A 458 13.73 11.66 -17.01
CA ALA A 458 13.26 12.55 -18.08
C ALA A 458 11.74 12.73 -18.03
N ALA A 459 10.97 11.66 -17.85
CA ALA A 459 9.51 11.74 -17.78
C ALA A 459 9.02 12.55 -16.56
N VAL A 460 9.63 12.31 -15.38
CA VAL A 460 9.30 13.05 -14.15
C VAL A 460 9.64 14.54 -14.30
N TRP A 461 10.75 14.86 -14.95
CA TRP A 461 11.11 16.24 -15.25
C TRP A 461 10.10 16.92 -16.20
N VAL A 462 9.71 16.28 -17.29
CA VAL A 462 8.69 16.85 -18.21
C VAL A 462 7.38 17.10 -17.45
N ARG A 463 6.98 16.17 -16.55
CA ARG A 463 5.80 16.35 -15.70
C ARG A 463 5.96 17.52 -14.74
N ALA A 464 7.14 17.69 -14.12
CA ALA A 464 7.43 18.82 -13.24
C ALA A 464 7.36 20.16 -13.99
N ALA A 465 7.90 20.23 -15.21
CA ALA A 465 7.82 21.43 -16.05
C ALA A 465 6.37 21.79 -16.40
N TYR A 466 5.55 20.79 -16.75
CA TYR A 466 4.11 20.97 -16.91
C TYR A 466 3.46 21.49 -15.63
N SER A 467 3.79 20.92 -14.50
CA SER A 467 3.21 21.26 -13.20
C SER A 467 3.56 22.69 -12.79
N MET A 468 4.79 23.09 -13.01
CA MET A 468 5.31 24.39 -12.58
C MET A 468 4.64 25.57 -13.25
N GLN A 469 4.23 25.45 -14.53
CA GLN A 469 3.50 26.52 -15.21
C GLN A 469 2.15 26.83 -14.54
N ILE A 470 1.49 25.81 -13.96
CA ILE A 470 0.20 25.95 -13.30
C ILE A 470 0.40 26.42 -11.86
N LEU A 471 1.36 25.85 -11.14
CA LEU A 471 1.69 26.26 -9.77
C LEU A 471 2.12 27.73 -9.70
N ALA A 472 2.87 28.21 -10.70
CA ALA A 472 3.26 29.62 -10.80
C ALA A 472 2.04 30.55 -10.97
N LYS A 473 1.04 30.15 -11.77
CA LYS A 473 -0.23 30.90 -11.89
C LYS A 473 -0.99 30.97 -10.57
N ILE A 474 -1.07 29.83 -9.85
CA ILE A 474 -1.72 29.76 -8.52
C ILE A 474 -0.98 30.66 -7.51
N ALA A 475 0.34 30.74 -7.60
CA ALA A 475 1.17 31.60 -6.76
C ALA A 475 1.10 33.09 -7.15
N GLY A 476 0.56 33.44 -8.34
CA GLY A 476 0.48 34.79 -8.85
C GLY A 476 1.68 35.25 -9.69
N ASP A 477 2.64 34.35 -10.00
CA ASP A 477 3.83 34.65 -10.79
C ASP A 477 3.65 34.26 -12.27
N ASN A 478 2.90 35.14 -12.99
CA ASN A 478 2.57 34.89 -14.39
C ASN A 478 3.78 34.91 -15.34
N LYS A 479 4.82 35.69 -15.00
CA LYS A 479 6.06 35.70 -15.77
C LYS A 479 6.76 34.33 -15.70
N TYR A 480 6.89 33.81 -14.51
CA TYR A 480 7.47 32.48 -14.28
C TYR A 480 6.64 31.37 -14.93
N ALA A 481 5.30 31.50 -14.89
CA ALA A 481 4.38 30.57 -15.55
C ALA A 481 4.64 30.48 -17.07
N SER A 482 4.85 31.62 -17.73
CA SER A 482 5.16 31.65 -19.17
C SER A 482 6.51 31.01 -19.49
N GLN A 483 7.54 31.25 -18.67
CA GLN A 483 8.84 30.61 -18.80
C GLN A 483 8.75 29.10 -18.60
N ALA A 484 8.03 28.63 -17.59
CA ALA A 484 7.82 27.22 -17.35
C ALA A 484 7.06 26.52 -18.48
N ALA A 485 6.09 27.21 -19.11
CA ALA A 485 5.37 26.70 -20.29
C ALA A 485 6.29 26.47 -21.50
N GLU A 486 7.21 27.38 -21.75
CA GLU A 486 8.20 27.23 -22.83
C GLU A 486 9.16 26.05 -22.55
N ARG A 487 9.66 25.96 -21.32
CA ARG A 487 10.51 24.85 -20.88
C ARG A 487 9.81 23.49 -20.98
N PHE A 488 8.52 23.43 -20.58
CA PHE A 488 7.72 22.22 -20.77
C PHE A 488 7.61 21.81 -22.23
N LYS A 489 7.34 22.75 -23.14
CA LYS A 489 7.28 22.49 -24.59
C LYS A 489 8.58 21.87 -25.10
N ASN A 490 9.72 22.46 -24.73
CA ASN A 490 11.04 21.99 -25.14
C ASN A 490 11.36 20.61 -24.56
N ALA A 491 11.13 20.42 -23.26
CA ALA A 491 11.38 19.14 -22.60
C ALA A 491 10.48 18.02 -23.16
N LYS A 492 9.20 18.29 -23.42
CA LYS A 492 8.28 17.32 -24.04
C LYS A 492 8.73 16.93 -25.44
N GLN A 493 9.20 17.88 -26.24
CA GLN A 493 9.72 17.61 -27.58
C GLN A 493 11.00 16.76 -27.52
N ALA A 494 11.93 17.08 -26.61
CA ALA A 494 13.15 16.31 -26.40
C ALA A 494 12.83 14.87 -25.99
N PHE A 495 11.92 14.67 -25.02
CA PHE A 495 11.45 13.36 -24.60
C PHE A 495 10.86 12.56 -25.76
N ALA A 496 9.94 13.13 -26.51
CA ALA A 496 9.22 12.44 -27.59
C ALA A 496 10.14 12.04 -28.76
N SER A 497 11.21 12.80 -29.02
CA SER A 497 12.13 12.55 -30.14
C SER A 497 13.27 11.60 -29.77
N LYS A 498 13.83 11.71 -28.56
CA LYS A 498 15.08 11.04 -28.20
C LYS A 498 14.92 9.58 -27.80
N PHE A 499 13.88 9.23 -27.04
CA PHE A 499 13.76 7.88 -26.46
C PHE A 499 13.12 6.83 -27.37
N TRP A 500 12.59 7.21 -28.55
CA TRP A 500 11.95 6.24 -29.43
C TRP A 500 12.93 5.40 -30.23
N ASP A 501 13.02 4.11 -29.90
CA ASP A 501 13.74 3.13 -30.72
C ASP A 501 12.81 2.54 -31.79
N ALA A 502 13.00 2.98 -33.03
CA ALA A 502 12.17 2.55 -34.16
C ALA A 502 12.37 1.08 -34.54
N GLU A 503 13.56 0.51 -34.31
CA GLU A 503 13.89 -0.88 -34.58
C GLU A 503 13.09 -1.83 -33.66
N ASN A 504 13.12 -1.55 -32.35
CA ASN A 504 12.39 -2.33 -31.35
C ASN A 504 10.91 -1.90 -31.20
N ARG A 505 10.53 -0.78 -31.84
CA ARG A 505 9.21 -0.15 -31.68
C ARG A 505 8.84 0.04 -30.21
N PHE A 506 9.79 0.55 -29.43
CA PHE A 506 9.70 0.66 -27.98
C PHE A 506 10.44 1.92 -27.50
N TYR A 507 10.04 2.49 -26.38
CA TYR A 507 10.78 3.57 -25.75
C TYR A 507 12.01 2.99 -25.04
N ALA A 508 13.19 3.39 -25.46
CA ALA A 508 14.48 2.97 -24.92
C ALA A 508 14.65 3.37 -23.46
N TYR A 509 15.47 2.64 -22.72
CA TYR A 509 15.70 2.85 -21.29
C TYR A 509 16.43 4.19 -21.01
N ALA A 510 17.48 4.51 -21.76
CA ALA A 510 18.36 5.65 -21.46
C ALA A 510 19.22 6.05 -22.66
N PHE A 511 20.01 7.12 -22.46
CA PHE A 511 21.20 7.45 -23.26
C PHE A 511 22.45 7.29 -22.41
N ASN A 512 23.52 6.81 -23.02
CA ASN A 512 24.84 6.86 -22.41
C ASN A 512 25.51 8.24 -22.61
N THR A 513 26.67 8.44 -22.00
CA THR A 513 27.45 9.70 -22.11
C THR A 513 27.97 10.02 -23.52
N ASP A 514 27.98 9.06 -24.41
CA ASP A 514 28.35 9.22 -25.81
C ASP A 514 27.17 9.54 -26.72
N GLY A 515 25.97 9.66 -26.12
CA GLY A 515 24.71 9.95 -26.81
C GLY A 515 24.08 8.74 -27.50
N GLU A 516 24.57 7.54 -27.25
CA GLU A 516 24.02 6.30 -27.80
C GLU A 516 22.84 5.83 -26.96
N THR A 517 21.84 5.29 -27.62
CA THR A 517 20.64 4.76 -26.99
C THR A 517 20.89 3.42 -26.30
N VAL A 518 20.55 3.33 -25.03
CA VAL A 518 20.55 2.08 -24.26
C VAL A 518 19.20 1.39 -24.47
N LYS A 519 19.17 0.40 -25.38
CA LYS A 519 17.96 -0.26 -25.91
C LYS A 519 17.39 -1.35 -25.01
N GLU A 520 17.66 -1.32 -23.71
CA GLU A 520 17.09 -2.30 -22.77
C GLU A 520 15.57 -2.17 -22.69
N ILE A 521 14.90 -3.32 -22.67
CA ILE A 521 13.43 -3.37 -22.56
C ILE A 521 13.05 -3.46 -21.09
N SER A 522 12.45 -2.40 -20.60
CA SER A 522 12.09 -2.25 -19.20
C SER A 522 10.80 -1.44 -19.04
N PRO A 523 10.06 -1.59 -17.92
CA PRO A 523 8.81 -0.85 -17.67
C PRO A 523 9.02 0.60 -17.18
N TRP A 524 10.24 1.08 -17.04
CA TRP A 524 10.53 2.42 -16.55
C TRP A 524 9.99 3.55 -17.45
N ASN A 525 9.72 3.23 -18.72
CA ASN A 525 9.05 4.14 -19.67
C ASN A 525 7.55 4.34 -19.37
N ALA A 526 6.94 3.48 -18.56
CA ALA A 526 5.48 3.50 -18.34
C ALA A 526 4.99 4.79 -17.68
N ILE A 527 5.80 5.43 -16.84
CA ILE A 527 5.43 6.70 -16.20
C ILE A 527 5.25 7.82 -17.23
N GLY A 528 6.08 7.86 -18.27
CA GLY A 528 5.93 8.81 -19.38
C GLY A 528 4.66 8.56 -20.19
N MET A 529 4.31 7.29 -20.40
CA MET A 529 3.06 6.91 -21.08
C MET A 529 1.84 7.22 -20.23
N MET A 530 1.87 6.99 -18.93
CA MET A 530 0.79 7.37 -18.00
C MET A 530 0.50 8.89 -18.03
N TRP A 531 1.52 9.71 -18.27
CA TRP A 531 1.36 11.16 -18.40
C TRP A 531 1.21 11.65 -19.85
N GLU A 532 1.05 10.74 -20.82
CA GLU A 532 0.84 11.06 -22.25
C GLU A 532 1.93 11.98 -22.83
N LEU A 533 3.18 11.71 -22.46
CA LEU A 533 4.31 12.55 -22.90
C LEU A 533 4.77 12.25 -24.33
N GLY A 534 4.54 11.03 -24.82
CA GLY A 534 4.88 10.58 -26.17
C GLY A 534 3.70 10.54 -27.13
N ALA A 535 3.95 10.12 -28.37
CA ALA A 535 2.91 9.85 -29.36
C ALA A 535 2.09 8.61 -29.00
N GLU A 536 0.76 8.65 -29.19
CA GLU A 536 -0.15 7.58 -28.80
C GLU A 536 0.22 6.23 -29.43
N GLU A 537 0.50 6.20 -30.74
CA GLU A 537 0.89 4.98 -31.44
C GLU A 537 2.15 4.34 -30.86
N ARG A 538 3.15 5.16 -30.48
CA ARG A 538 4.39 4.69 -29.85
C ARG A 538 4.14 4.15 -28.45
N SER A 539 3.26 4.81 -27.68
CA SER A 539 2.84 4.34 -26.36
C SER A 539 2.11 3.02 -26.45
N LEU A 540 1.16 2.87 -27.38
CA LEU A 540 0.44 1.60 -27.61
C LEU A 540 1.38 0.47 -27.99
N SER A 541 2.33 0.71 -28.91
CA SER A 541 3.34 -0.29 -29.28
C SER A 541 4.19 -0.74 -28.10
N SER A 542 4.62 0.20 -27.24
CA SER A 542 5.40 -0.12 -26.03
C SER A 542 4.57 -0.88 -25.01
N LEU A 543 3.30 -0.47 -24.80
CA LEU A 543 2.38 -1.13 -23.86
C LEU A 543 2.03 -2.55 -24.32
N GLU A 544 1.79 -2.79 -25.63
CA GLU A 544 1.59 -4.15 -26.17
C GLU A 544 2.78 -5.05 -25.79
N ARG A 545 4.02 -4.57 -25.91
CA ARG A 545 5.21 -5.34 -25.52
C ARG A 545 5.30 -5.56 -24.01
N LEU A 546 4.99 -4.55 -23.21
CA LEU A 546 4.97 -4.69 -21.75
C LEU A 546 3.94 -5.73 -21.28
N CYS A 547 2.83 -5.91 -22.01
CA CYS A 547 1.82 -6.93 -21.71
C CYS A 547 2.26 -8.35 -22.09
N SER A 548 3.35 -8.53 -22.84
CA SER A 548 3.84 -9.86 -23.23
C SER A 548 4.45 -10.63 -22.06
N SER A 549 4.61 -11.93 -22.23
CA SER A 549 5.26 -12.81 -21.25
C SER A 549 6.73 -12.45 -21.02
N GLU A 550 7.32 -11.62 -21.89
CA GLU A 550 8.67 -11.07 -21.74
C GLU A 550 8.80 -10.24 -20.44
N LEU A 551 7.80 -9.43 -20.10
CA LEU A 551 7.77 -8.56 -18.93
C LEU A 551 6.70 -9.01 -17.91
N THR A 552 5.51 -9.39 -18.38
CA THR A 552 4.36 -9.67 -17.54
C THR A 552 4.40 -11.08 -16.95
N THR A 553 4.22 -11.14 -15.63
CA THR A 553 3.95 -12.37 -14.88
C THR A 553 2.50 -12.41 -14.40
N ASP A 554 2.08 -13.49 -13.77
CA ASP A 554 0.76 -13.60 -13.13
C ASP A 554 0.66 -12.80 -11.81
N TRP A 555 1.77 -12.25 -11.32
CA TRP A 555 1.86 -11.46 -10.08
C TRP A 555 2.41 -10.03 -10.28
N GLY A 556 2.62 -9.57 -11.53
CA GLY A 556 3.02 -8.21 -11.87
C GLY A 556 4.05 -8.13 -13.01
N ILE A 557 4.74 -7.01 -13.10
CA ILE A 557 5.69 -6.69 -14.17
C ILE A 557 7.13 -6.81 -13.66
N ARG A 558 7.99 -7.49 -14.43
CA ARG A 558 9.45 -7.56 -14.20
C ARG A 558 10.10 -6.21 -14.46
N SER A 559 11.13 -5.89 -13.68
CA SER A 559 11.90 -4.65 -13.83
C SER A 559 12.70 -4.57 -15.14
N ILE A 560 12.98 -5.70 -15.78
CA ILE A 560 13.67 -5.82 -17.06
C ILE A 560 13.21 -7.08 -17.80
N SER A 561 13.36 -7.06 -19.13
CA SER A 561 13.06 -8.22 -20.00
C SER A 561 13.79 -9.48 -19.57
N ILE A 562 13.07 -10.64 -19.63
CA ILE A 562 13.70 -11.96 -19.43
C ILE A 562 14.75 -12.28 -20.51
N ASN A 563 14.74 -11.57 -21.64
CA ASN A 563 15.69 -11.71 -22.74
C ASN A 563 16.92 -10.83 -22.57
N SER A 564 16.96 -9.95 -21.55
CA SER A 564 18.14 -9.13 -21.25
C SER A 564 19.27 -10.01 -20.71
N LYS A 565 20.49 -9.72 -21.14
CA LYS A 565 21.70 -10.35 -20.58
C LYS A 565 21.91 -10.06 -19.09
N TYR A 566 21.23 -9.06 -18.57
CA TYR A 566 21.29 -8.65 -17.17
C TYR A 566 20.18 -9.29 -16.31
N PHE A 567 19.25 -10.03 -16.90
CA PHE A 567 18.13 -10.61 -16.16
C PHE A 567 18.57 -11.59 -15.09
N GLN A 568 18.20 -11.31 -13.86
CA GLN A 568 18.40 -12.16 -12.68
C GLN A 568 17.11 -12.10 -11.84
N PRO A 569 16.33 -13.18 -11.75
CA PRO A 569 14.96 -13.14 -11.24
C PRO A 569 14.81 -12.70 -9.77
N LEU A 570 15.88 -12.83 -8.97
CA LEU A 570 15.92 -12.39 -7.57
C LEU A 570 16.63 -11.06 -7.36
N ASN A 571 17.21 -10.49 -8.43
CA ASN A 571 17.91 -9.22 -8.35
C ASN A 571 16.91 -8.06 -8.30
N TYR A 572 17.05 -7.23 -7.29
CA TYR A 572 16.22 -6.07 -7.02
C TYR A 572 16.02 -5.16 -8.25
N ASN A 573 17.11 -4.75 -8.90
CA ASN A 573 17.07 -3.87 -10.08
C ASN A 573 16.90 -4.61 -11.40
N TYR A 574 17.36 -5.87 -11.51
CA TYR A 574 17.56 -6.56 -12.79
C TYR A 574 16.73 -7.82 -12.96
N GLY A 575 15.50 -7.83 -12.52
CA GLY A 575 14.61 -8.94 -12.82
C GLY A 575 13.47 -9.17 -11.83
N ALA A 576 13.51 -8.59 -10.64
CA ALA A 576 12.41 -8.65 -9.68
C ALA A 576 11.12 -8.04 -10.27
N VAL A 577 9.98 -8.54 -9.82
CA VAL A 577 8.66 -7.96 -10.07
C VAL A 577 8.37 -6.93 -8.99
N TRP A 578 8.08 -5.72 -9.43
CA TRP A 578 7.76 -4.61 -8.54
C TRP A 578 6.28 -4.22 -8.66
N PRO A 579 5.49 -4.32 -7.62
CA PRO A 579 4.14 -3.74 -7.60
C PRO A 579 4.13 -2.25 -7.94
N PHE A 580 5.17 -1.51 -7.57
CA PHE A 580 5.40 -0.13 -7.95
C PHE A 580 5.44 0.09 -9.48
N LEU A 581 6.32 -0.63 -10.20
CA LEU A 581 6.40 -0.57 -11.66
C LEU A 581 5.12 -1.10 -12.32
N THR A 582 4.53 -2.14 -11.74
CA THR A 582 3.23 -2.66 -12.15
C THR A 582 2.16 -1.57 -12.08
N SER A 583 2.20 -0.70 -11.04
CA SER A 583 1.29 0.43 -10.89
C SER A 583 1.38 1.42 -12.07
N TRP A 584 2.60 1.78 -12.49
CA TRP A 584 2.80 2.70 -13.62
C TRP A 584 2.31 2.09 -14.92
N VAL A 585 2.65 0.83 -15.19
CA VAL A 585 2.18 0.12 -16.39
C VAL A 585 0.66 0.01 -16.39
N THR A 586 0.06 -0.39 -15.27
CA THR A 586 -1.40 -0.53 -15.16
C THR A 586 -2.11 0.81 -15.37
N SER A 587 -1.58 1.88 -14.78
CA SER A 587 -2.12 3.24 -14.96
C SER A 587 -1.99 3.72 -16.41
N ALA A 588 -0.86 3.42 -17.08
CA ALA A 588 -0.65 3.73 -18.48
C ALA A 588 -1.61 2.94 -19.39
N LEU A 589 -1.88 1.66 -19.08
CA LEU A 589 -2.84 0.83 -19.82
C LEU A 589 -4.25 1.42 -19.78
N TYR A 590 -4.72 1.86 -18.62
CA TYR A 590 -6.01 2.53 -18.54
C TYR A 590 -6.01 3.88 -19.26
N LYS A 591 -4.93 4.64 -19.17
CA LYS A 591 -4.81 5.93 -19.83
C LYS A 591 -4.85 5.82 -21.36
N HIS A 592 -4.30 4.74 -21.90
CA HIS A 592 -4.31 4.39 -23.32
C HIS A 592 -5.42 3.40 -23.70
N HIS A 593 -6.46 3.30 -22.89
CA HIS A 593 -7.68 2.51 -23.18
C HIS A 593 -7.42 1.04 -23.52
N MET A 594 -6.57 0.37 -22.71
CA MET A 594 -6.31 -1.08 -22.74
C MET A 594 -6.85 -1.75 -21.46
N PRO A 595 -8.18 -1.75 -21.21
CA PRO A 595 -8.75 -2.09 -19.91
C PRO A 595 -8.60 -3.58 -19.53
N GLN A 596 -8.54 -4.50 -20.52
CA GLN A 596 -8.41 -5.93 -20.25
C GLN A 596 -7.08 -6.23 -19.54
N GLN A 597 -5.99 -5.70 -20.08
CA GLN A 597 -4.65 -5.82 -19.55
C GLN A 597 -4.52 -5.05 -18.23
N GLY A 598 -5.09 -3.84 -18.19
CA GLY A 598 -5.12 -3.00 -17.00
C GLY A 598 -5.79 -3.70 -15.81
N TYR A 599 -6.95 -4.33 -16.02
CA TYR A 599 -7.65 -5.02 -14.95
C TYR A 599 -6.91 -6.28 -14.48
N SER A 600 -6.32 -7.05 -15.39
CA SER A 600 -5.53 -8.23 -15.06
C SER A 600 -4.32 -7.86 -14.17
N LEU A 601 -3.58 -6.80 -14.50
CA LEU A 601 -2.46 -6.32 -13.71
C LEU A 601 -2.87 -5.65 -12.39
N LEU A 602 -3.98 -4.91 -12.36
CA LEU A 602 -4.54 -4.38 -11.12
C LEU A 602 -4.85 -5.52 -10.15
N MET A 603 -5.50 -6.59 -10.63
CA MET A 603 -5.84 -7.73 -9.79
C MET A 603 -4.61 -8.53 -9.35
N SER A 604 -3.55 -8.61 -10.17
CA SER A 604 -2.29 -9.25 -9.74
C SER A 604 -1.71 -8.55 -8.52
N THR A 605 -1.68 -7.22 -8.51
CA THR A 605 -1.20 -6.43 -7.37
C THR A 605 -2.16 -6.49 -6.17
N ALA A 606 -3.47 -6.36 -6.39
CA ALA A 606 -4.48 -6.41 -5.33
C ALA A 606 -4.47 -7.76 -4.57
N ASN A 607 -4.12 -8.85 -5.25
CA ASN A 607 -4.02 -10.17 -4.63
C ASN A 607 -2.92 -10.25 -3.57
N HIS A 608 -1.83 -9.49 -3.70
CA HIS A 608 -0.73 -9.47 -2.72
C HIS A 608 -1.17 -9.03 -1.33
N THR A 609 -2.24 -8.25 -1.22
CA THR A 609 -2.86 -7.88 0.08
C THR A 609 -3.22 -9.10 0.95
N PHE A 610 -3.37 -10.29 0.34
CA PHE A 610 -3.85 -11.51 1.00
C PHE A 610 -2.80 -12.64 1.07
N ASP A 611 -1.68 -12.47 0.38
CA ASP A 611 -0.73 -13.59 0.16
C ASP A 611 0.37 -13.64 1.22
N ASN A 612 1.05 -12.54 1.51
CA ASN A 612 2.14 -12.43 2.47
C ASN A 612 1.66 -11.77 3.78
N ALA A 613 2.14 -10.59 4.12
CA ALA A 613 1.63 -9.83 5.25
C ALA A 613 0.17 -9.42 4.99
N LEU A 614 -0.76 -9.93 5.80
CA LEU A 614 -2.19 -9.68 5.60
C LEU A 614 -2.52 -8.19 5.70
N GLY A 615 -3.14 -7.65 4.66
CA GLY A 615 -3.52 -6.24 4.58
C GLY A 615 -2.45 -5.33 3.98
N CYS A 616 -1.27 -5.85 3.63
CA CYS A 616 -0.14 -5.08 3.09
C CYS A 616 0.28 -5.60 1.71
N VAL A 617 0.95 -4.76 0.94
CA VAL A 617 1.58 -5.14 -0.33
C VAL A 617 3.10 -5.15 -0.12
N THR A 618 3.71 -6.28 -0.44
CA THR A 618 5.16 -6.48 -0.35
C THR A 618 5.89 -5.67 -1.41
N GLU A 619 7.12 -5.28 -1.14
CA GLU A 619 7.94 -4.42 -1.99
C GLU A 619 8.24 -5.02 -3.36
N VAL A 620 8.82 -6.23 -3.40
CA VAL A 620 9.23 -6.91 -4.62
C VAL A 620 8.99 -8.42 -4.53
N PHE A 621 8.90 -9.06 -5.69
CA PHE A 621 8.79 -10.52 -5.85
C PHE A 621 9.83 -11.01 -6.85
N SER A 622 10.10 -12.30 -6.86
CA SER A 622 10.96 -12.91 -7.88
C SER A 622 10.35 -12.76 -9.29
N GLY A 623 11.20 -12.53 -10.29
CA GLY A 623 10.79 -12.48 -11.69
C GLY A 623 10.44 -13.85 -12.31
N SER A 624 10.71 -14.96 -11.61
CA SER A 624 10.46 -16.31 -12.13
C SER A 624 9.31 -17.03 -11.42
N ASN A 625 9.14 -16.79 -10.12
CA ASN A 625 8.13 -17.42 -9.28
C ASN A 625 7.47 -16.40 -8.35
N ASN A 626 6.22 -16.64 -7.99
CA ASN A 626 5.51 -15.80 -7.02
C ASN A 626 6.02 -16.08 -5.59
N VAL A 627 7.24 -15.66 -5.32
CA VAL A 627 7.90 -15.74 -4.01
C VAL A 627 8.52 -14.40 -3.65
N TRP A 628 8.60 -14.14 -2.36
CA TRP A 628 9.24 -12.98 -1.82
C TRP A 628 10.78 -13.18 -1.79
N PRO A 629 11.60 -12.28 -2.39
CA PRO A 629 13.04 -12.25 -2.20
C PRO A 629 13.42 -11.91 -0.75
N GLN A 630 14.58 -12.42 -0.30
CA GLN A 630 15.00 -12.36 1.11
C GLN A 630 15.04 -10.97 1.73
N GLU A 631 15.34 -9.93 0.98
CA GLU A 631 15.52 -8.56 1.49
C GLU A 631 14.32 -7.63 1.25
N ALA A 632 13.22 -8.15 0.72
CA ALA A 632 12.03 -7.35 0.43
C ALA A 632 11.28 -6.95 1.69
N VAL A 633 10.78 -5.71 1.70
CA VAL A 633 9.96 -5.18 2.79
C VAL A 633 8.52 -5.66 2.66
N SER A 634 7.94 -6.12 3.77
CA SER A 634 6.61 -6.75 3.77
C SER A 634 5.46 -5.77 3.64
N HIS A 635 5.63 -4.55 4.10
CA HIS A 635 4.65 -3.47 4.08
C HIS A 635 5.26 -2.24 3.43
N GLN A 636 4.98 -2.02 2.14
CA GLN A 636 5.59 -0.95 1.35
C GLN A 636 4.55 0.02 0.79
N GLY A 637 4.82 1.33 0.96
CA GLY A 637 3.91 2.41 0.55
C GLY A 637 3.75 2.50 -0.97
N PHE A 638 4.84 2.61 -1.73
CA PHE A 638 4.75 2.73 -3.19
C PHE A 638 4.19 1.45 -3.85
N SER A 639 4.37 0.28 -3.24
CA SER A 639 3.73 -0.96 -3.70
C SER A 639 2.21 -0.92 -3.48
N THR A 640 1.76 -0.35 -2.36
CA THR A 640 0.35 -0.11 -2.05
C THR A 640 -0.29 0.85 -3.08
N ALA A 641 0.49 1.76 -3.68
CA ALA A 641 0.03 2.62 -4.78
C ALA A 641 -0.47 1.80 -5.98
N GLY A 642 0.07 0.59 -6.20
CA GLY A 642 -0.37 -0.33 -7.25
C GLY A 642 -1.80 -0.85 -7.10
N VAL A 643 -2.40 -0.72 -5.92
CA VAL A 643 -3.82 -0.96 -5.71
C VAL A 643 -4.62 0.32 -5.93
N VAL A 644 -4.20 1.44 -5.34
CA VAL A 644 -5.00 2.67 -5.27
C VAL A 644 -5.04 3.44 -6.59
N LEU A 645 -3.87 3.72 -7.19
CA LEU A 645 -3.80 4.59 -8.37
C LEU A 645 -4.51 4.01 -9.59
N PRO A 646 -4.20 2.77 -10.03
CA PRO A 646 -4.87 2.21 -11.19
C PRO A 646 -6.34 1.88 -10.93
N LEU A 647 -6.74 1.61 -9.69
CA LEU A 647 -8.15 1.47 -9.34
C LEU A 647 -8.88 2.80 -9.50
N VAL A 648 -8.46 3.84 -8.78
CA VAL A 648 -9.23 5.09 -8.70
C VAL A 648 -9.13 5.89 -9.99
N ARG A 649 -7.90 6.10 -10.50
CA ARG A 649 -7.69 6.93 -11.71
C ARG A 649 -7.82 6.15 -13.02
N GLY A 650 -7.74 4.82 -12.97
CA GLY A 650 -7.84 3.94 -14.14
C GLY A 650 -9.19 3.25 -14.26
N LEU A 651 -9.44 2.21 -13.47
CA LEU A 651 -10.67 1.41 -13.55
C LEU A 651 -11.94 2.24 -13.28
N LEU A 652 -11.93 3.06 -12.22
CA LEU A 652 -13.03 4.00 -11.92
C LEU A 652 -12.95 5.24 -12.80
N GLY A 653 -11.77 5.61 -13.32
CA GLY A 653 -11.55 6.75 -14.20
C GLY A 653 -11.89 8.11 -13.57
N LEU A 654 -11.55 8.29 -12.28
CA LEU A 654 -11.87 9.50 -11.53
C LEU A 654 -10.66 10.45 -11.48
N GLU A 655 -10.77 11.59 -12.17
CA GLU A 655 -9.76 12.65 -12.12
C GLU A 655 -10.43 14.02 -11.91
N GLY A 656 -10.20 14.63 -10.74
CA GLY A 656 -10.74 15.94 -10.39
C GLY A 656 -9.80 17.10 -10.73
N ASN A 657 -10.35 18.26 -11.03
CA ASN A 657 -9.64 19.54 -11.17
C ASN A 657 -10.48 20.66 -10.56
N VAL A 658 -10.07 21.16 -9.40
CA VAL A 658 -10.79 22.21 -8.67
C VAL A 658 -10.74 23.55 -9.42
N GLN A 659 -9.60 23.89 -10.06
CA GLN A 659 -9.44 25.16 -10.77
C GLN A 659 -10.37 25.26 -11.97
N GLU A 660 -10.57 24.17 -12.69
CA GLU A 660 -11.46 24.07 -13.85
C GLU A 660 -12.89 23.71 -13.45
N LYS A 661 -13.11 23.32 -12.20
CA LYS A 661 -14.37 22.77 -11.69
C LYS A 661 -14.87 21.60 -12.54
N ILE A 662 -13.96 20.66 -12.83
CA ILE A 662 -14.26 19.47 -13.62
C ILE A 662 -13.92 18.22 -12.79
N LEU A 663 -14.81 17.22 -12.88
CA LEU A 663 -14.53 15.84 -12.53
C LEU A 663 -14.66 14.99 -13.80
N THR A 664 -13.58 14.37 -14.24
CA THR A 664 -13.62 13.32 -15.26
C THR A 664 -14.13 12.03 -14.60
N PHE A 665 -15.14 11.41 -15.21
CA PHE A 665 -15.61 10.07 -14.89
C PHE A 665 -15.56 9.22 -16.15
N SER A 666 -14.46 8.50 -16.33
CA SER A 666 -14.17 7.66 -17.50
C SER A 666 -13.97 6.20 -17.07
N PRO A 667 -15.03 5.52 -16.61
CA PRO A 667 -14.93 4.16 -16.09
C PRO A 667 -14.60 3.15 -17.19
N HIS A 668 -13.75 2.17 -16.85
CA HIS A 668 -13.34 1.04 -17.68
C HIS A 668 -13.80 -0.28 -17.06
N PHE A 669 -15.10 -0.37 -16.74
CA PHE A 669 -15.63 -1.54 -16.04
C PHE A 669 -15.69 -2.77 -16.93
N PRO A 670 -15.33 -3.98 -16.42
CA PRO A 670 -15.58 -5.23 -17.11
C PRO A 670 -17.05 -5.36 -17.53
N ALA A 671 -17.29 -5.97 -18.69
CA ALA A 671 -18.62 -6.03 -19.28
C ALA A 671 -19.66 -6.78 -18.43
N ASP A 672 -19.22 -7.70 -17.58
CA ASP A 672 -20.05 -8.47 -16.64
C ASP A 672 -20.38 -7.70 -15.34
N TRP A 673 -19.85 -6.50 -15.15
CA TRP A 673 -20.15 -5.68 -13.97
C TRP A 673 -21.50 -4.97 -14.14
N LYS A 674 -22.51 -5.48 -13.45
CA LYS A 674 -23.87 -4.96 -13.54
C LYS A 674 -24.13 -3.79 -12.61
N HIS A 675 -23.46 -3.75 -11.44
CA HIS A 675 -23.66 -2.70 -10.43
C HIS A 675 -22.32 -2.26 -9.84
N VAL A 676 -22.08 -0.94 -9.80
CA VAL A 676 -20.94 -0.33 -9.13
C VAL A 676 -21.43 0.88 -8.36
N SER A 677 -21.08 0.98 -7.06
CA SER A 677 -21.28 2.20 -6.27
C SER A 677 -19.94 2.79 -5.91
N ILE A 678 -19.77 4.09 -6.12
CA ILE A 678 -18.62 4.92 -5.76
C ILE A 678 -19.16 5.99 -4.82
N ILE A 679 -18.62 6.11 -3.62
CA ILE A 679 -19.22 6.92 -2.57
C ILE A 679 -18.18 7.89 -2.03
N ASP A 680 -18.54 9.19 -1.98
CA ASP A 680 -17.77 10.28 -1.37
C ASP A 680 -16.41 10.58 -2.02
N HIS A 681 -16.28 10.47 -3.36
CA HIS A 681 -15.09 10.99 -4.04
C HIS A 681 -15.01 12.51 -3.91
N SER A 682 -13.88 13.03 -3.43
CA SER A 682 -13.70 14.44 -3.10
C SER A 682 -12.86 15.18 -4.15
N VAL A 683 -13.35 16.34 -4.60
CA VAL A 683 -12.60 17.29 -5.43
C VAL A 683 -12.73 18.67 -4.76
N GLY A 684 -11.69 19.09 -4.04
CA GLY A 684 -11.79 20.21 -3.11
C GLY A 684 -12.79 19.90 -1.99
N GLN A 685 -13.77 20.80 -1.83
CA GLN A 685 -14.89 20.62 -0.89
C GLN A 685 -16.08 19.89 -1.51
N ALA A 686 -16.08 19.73 -2.84
CA ALA A 686 -17.15 19.04 -3.53
C ALA A 686 -17.04 17.53 -3.35
N LYS A 687 -18.18 16.86 -3.15
CA LYS A 687 -18.26 15.41 -3.07
C LYS A 687 -19.15 14.86 -4.16
N PHE A 688 -18.72 13.75 -4.72
CA PHE A 688 -19.40 13.03 -5.80
C PHE A 688 -19.58 11.57 -5.42
N SER A 689 -20.80 11.06 -5.61
CA SER A 689 -21.09 9.64 -5.47
C SER A 689 -21.82 9.16 -6.72
N PHE A 690 -21.54 7.93 -7.13
CA PHE A 690 -22.06 7.37 -8.36
C PHE A 690 -22.69 6.00 -8.07
N ASP A 691 -23.95 5.80 -8.53
CA ASP A 691 -24.57 4.50 -8.58
C ASP A 691 -24.77 4.12 -10.05
N TYR A 692 -23.93 3.21 -10.51
CA TYR A 692 -23.89 2.72 -11.89
C TYR A 692 -24.63 1.37 -11.99
N GLU A 693 -25.55 1.27 -12.94
CA GLU A 693 -26.26 0.03 -13.29
C GLU A 693 -26.15 -0.22 -14.80
N ARG A 694 -25.61 -1.38 -15.18
CA ARG A 694 -25.52 -1.84 -16.57
C ARG A 694 -26.57 -2.92 -16.84
N ARG A 695 -27.33 -2.74 -17.91
CA ARG A 695 -28.28 -3.68 -18.49
C ARG A 695 -27.87 -3.93 -19.93
N GLU A 696 -28.57 -4.87 -20.59
CA GLU A 696 -28.39 -5.11 -22.01
C GLU A 696 -28.72 -3.82 -22.80
N GLY A 697 -27.77 -3.35 -23.60
CA GLY A 697 -27.94 -2.15 -24.44
C GLY A 697 -28.12 -0.83 -23.68
N ALA A 698 -27.94 -0.79 -22.35
CA ALA A 698 -28.11 0.45 -21.60
C ALA A 698 -27.29 0.50 -20.29
N ILE A 699 -26.94 1.71 -19.89
CA ILE A 699 -26.55 2.01 -18.50
C ILE A 699 -27.45 3.08 -17.92
N SER A 700 -27.71 2.97 -16.63
CA SER A 700 -28.33 3.99 -15.80
C SER A 700 -27.34 4.43 -14.73
N LEU A 701 -27.11 5.73 -14.61
CA LEU A 701 -26.15 6.31 -13.69
C LEU A 701 -26.81 7.41 -12.87
N LYS A 702 -26.83 7.23 -11.54
CA LYS A 702 -27.21 8.31 -10.61
C LYS A 702 -25.95 8.96 -10.06
N VAL A 703 -25.87 10.27 -10.17
CA VAL A 703 -24.78 11.07 -9.63
C VAL A 703 -25.31 11.90 -8.48
N HIS A 704 -24.86 11.64 -7.27
CA HIS A 704 -25.18 12.42 -6.08
C HIS A 704 -24.03 13.38 -5.76
N THR A 705 -24.34 14.65 -5.59
CA THR A 705 -23.34 15.69 -5.39
C THR A 705 -23.69 16.59 -4.20
N SER A 706 -22.65 17.06 -3.52
CA SER A 706 -22.74 18.13 -2.53
C SER A 706 -21.56 19.08 -2.65
N ASN A 707 -21.79 20.37 -2.40
CA ASN A 707 -20.81 21.46 -2.61
C ASN A 707 -20.24 21.50 -4.03
N ALA A 708 -21.02 21.04 -5.04
CA ALA A 708 -20.58 20.90 -6.42
C ALA A 708 -21.08 22.01 -7.36
N ALA A 709 -21.56 23.13 -6.80
CA ALA A 709 -22.07 24.24 -7.58
C ALA A 709 -21.04 24.76 -8.60
N GLY A 710 -21.43 24.79 -9.88
CA GLY A 710 -20.57 25.19 -11.00
C GLY A 710 -19.57 24.14 -11.48
N TYR A 711 -19.60 22.93 -10.92
CA TYR A 711 -18.82 21.81 -11.47
C TYR A 711 -19.51 21.20 -12.70
N LYS A 712 -18.69 20.54 -13.51
CA LYS A 712 -19.11 19.69 -14.62
C LYS A 712 -18.51 18.32 -14.45
N ILE A 713 -19.23 17.28 -14.90
CA ILE A 713 -18.69 15.95 -15.06
C ILE A 713 -18.38 15.75 -16.53
N LEU A 714 -17.14 15.43 -16.85
CA LEU A 714 -16.76 14.90 -18.15
C LEU A 714 -17.01 13.38 -18.12
N PHE A 715 -18.18 12.99 -18.65
CA PHE A 715 -18.61 11.61 -18.66
C PHE A 715 -18.12 10.92 -19.94
N ALA A 716 -17.25 9.90 -19.77
CA ALA A 716 -16.59 9.20 -20.87
C ALA A 716 -16.47 7.69 -20.59
N PRO A 717 -17.58 6.96 -20.47
CA PRO A 717 -17.55 5.52 -20.16
C PRO A 717 -16.97 4.73 -21.33
N ALA A 718 -16.08 3.79 -21.03
CA ALA A 718 -15.43 2.93 -22.01
C ALA A 718 -16.13 1.56 -22.10
N PHE A 719 -16.43 1.13 -23.32
CA PHE A 719 -17.04 -0.17 -23.66
C PHE A 719 -16.16 -0.92 -24.66
N GLY A 720 -16.47 -2.16 -24.95
CA GLY A 720 -15.77 -2.93 -25.99
C GLY A 720 -15.75 -2.20 -27.34
N ILE A 721 -14.62 -2.28 -28.04
CA ILE A 721 -14.47 -1.67 -29.37
C ILE A 721 -15.55 -2.21 -30.32
N GLY A 722 -16.24 -1.30 -31.04
CA GLY A 722 -17.38 -1.62 -31.89
C GLY A 722 -18.74 -1.38 -31.24
N THR A 723 -18.81 -0.97 -29.97
CA THR A 723 -20.05 -0.48 -29.35
C THR A 723 -20.45 0.87 -29.99
N GLU A 724 -21.73 1.01 -30.35
CA GLU A 724 -22.29 2.27 -30.88
C GLU A 724 -23.26 2.89 -29.89
N PHE A 725 -22.99 4.14 -29.50
CA PHE A 725 -23.87 4.88 -28.58
C PHE A 725 -25.01 5.54 -29.35
N THR A 726 -26.25 5.25 -28.94
CA THR A 726 -27.46 5.64 -29.68
C THR A 726 -28.18 6.83 -29.06
N SER A 727 -28.20 6.96 -27.73
CA SER A 727 -28.82 8.10 -27.05
C SER A 727 -28.32 8.30 -25.64
N LEU A 728 -28.25 9.55 -25.18
CA LEU A 728 -28.03 9.94 -23.79
C LEU A 728 -29.15 10.86 -23.33
N ILE A 729 -29.75 10.53 -22.20
CA ILE A 729 -30.76 11.37 -21.53
C ILE A 729 -30.20 11.80 -20.19
N VAL A 730 -30.22 13.10 -19.90
CA VAL A 730 -29.79 13.69 -18.64
C VAL A 730 -30.96 14.43 -18.00
N ASP A 731 -31.42 13.99 -16.83
CA ASP A 731 -32.61 14.54 -16.14
C ASP A 731 -33.83 14.68 -17.07
N GLY A 732 -34.09 13.65 -17.87
CA GLY A 732 -35.19 13.58 -18.83
C GLY A 732 -34.99 14.37 -20.12
N LYS A 733 -33.83 15.02 -20.33
CA LYS A 733 -33.53 15.80 -21.54
C LYS A 733 -32.50 15.08 -22.42
N PRO A 734 -32.72 15.00 -23.73
CA PRO A 734 -31.78 14.40 -24.65
C PRO A 734 -30.51 15.27 -24.76
N VAL A 735 -29.35 14.61 -24.75
CA VAL A 735 -28.02 15.19 -24.95
C VAL A 735 -27.37 14.48 -26.14
N ALA A 736 -26.67 15.22 -26.98
CA ALA A 736 -25.97 14.65 -28.12
C ALA A 736 -24.86 13.70 -27.69
N VAL A 737 -24.79 12.54 -28.32
CA VAL A 737 -23.71 11.58 -28.14
C VAL A 737 -23.01 11.35 -29.47
N LYS A 738 -21.71 10.99 -29.39
CA LYS A 738 -20.93 10.58 -30.54
C LYS A 738 -20.00 9.47 -30.11
N THR A 739 -20.05 8.36 -30.82
CA THR A 739 -19.10 7.25 -30.60
C THR A 739 -17.72 7.65 -31.11
N GLN A 740 -16.71 7.36 -30.30
CA GLN A 740 -15.30 7.45 -30.64
C GLN A 740 -14.62 6.12 -30.32
N GLU A 741 -13.93 5.56 -31.29
CA GLU A 741 -13.07 4.40 -31.03
C GLU A 741 -11.67 4.90 -30.66
N LYS A 742 -11.12 4.40 -29.55
CA LYS A 742 -9.76 4.66 -29.09
C LYS A 742 -9.10 3.37 -28.61
N ALA A 743 -7.98 3.03 -29.20
CA ALA A 743 -7.25 1.79 -28.91
C ALA A 743 -8.14 0.55 -28.89
N GLN A 744 -8.56 0.07 -27.72
CA GLN A 744 -9.33 -1.16 -27.54
C GLN A 744 -10.77 -0.92 -27.06
N VAL A 745 -11.23 0.33 -27.07
CA VAL A 745 -12.57 0.69 -26.56
C VAL A 745 -13.32 1.59 -27.53
N ALA A 746 -14.65 1.57 -27.42
CA ALA A 746 -15.54 2.63 -27.86
C ALA A 746 -15.97 3.47 -26.66
N LEU A 747 -15.99 4.78 -26.79
CA LEU A 747 -16.42 5.72 -25.74
C LEU A 747 -17.21 6.87 -26.34
N THR A 748 -18.02 7.53 -25.51
CA THR A 748 -18.57 8.85 -25.79
C THR A 748 -17.97 9.83 -24.79
N MET A 749 -17.88 11.10 -25.14
CA MET A 749 -17.35 12.15 -24.26
C MET A 749 -18.34 13.30 -24.19
N THR A 750 -18.94 13.48 -23.03
CA THR A 750 -20.01 14.47 -22.84
C THR A 750 -19.78 15.27 -21.55
N GLU A 751 -19.78 16.60 -21.62
CA GLU A 751 -19.77 17.46 -20.45
C GLU A 751 -21.18 17.62 -19.88
N ILE A 752 -21.34 17.29 -18.60
CA ILE A 752 -22.62 17.34 -17.90
C ILE A 752 -22.51 18.33 -16.74
N PRO A 753 -23.18 19.49 -16.81
CA PRO A 753 -23.27 20.39 -15.67
C PRO A 753 -23.98 19.71 -14.51
N VAL A 754 -23.44 19.84 -13.30
CA VAL A 754 -24.05 19.31 -12.08
C VAL A 754 -24.38 20.42 -11.10
N LYS A 755 -25.35 20.15 -10.26
CA LYS A 755 -25.73 20.99 -9.11
C LYS A 755 -25.89 20.08 -7.89
N ASP A 756 -25.90 20.66 -6.71
CA ASP A 756 -26.13 19.87 -5.50
C ASP A 756 -27.44 19.08 -5.57
N GLY A 757 -27.41 17.82 -5.17
CA GLY A 757 -28.51 16.87 -5.26
C GLY A 757 -28.20 15.70 -6.17
N THR A 758 -29.19 15.28 -6.94
CA THR A 758 -29.08 14.08 -7.81
C THR A 758 -29.25 14.48 -9.27
N THR A 759 -28.37 13.95 -10.13
CA THR A 759 -28.49 14.01 -11.59
C THR A 759 -28.60 12.59 -12.12
N GLN A 760 -29.59 12.32 -12.96
CA GLN A 760 -29.84 11.03 -13.59
C GLN A 760 -29.35 11.01 -15.03
N LEU A 761 -28.56 10.00 -15.39
CA LEU A 761 -28.09 9.76 -16.76
C LEU A 761 -28.53 8.38 -17.23
N ASP A 762 -29.14 8.32 -18.41
CA ASP A 762 -29.51 7.07 -19.07
C ASP A 762 -28.89 7.05 -20.46
N LEU A 763 -27.90 6.19 -20.68
CA LEU A 763 -27.16 6.02 -21.92
C LEU A 763 -27.56 4.69 -22.57
N LYS A 764 -27.98 4.74 -23.85
CA LYS A 764 -28.30 3.56 -24.67
C LYS A 764 -27.20 3.34 -25.70
N PHE A 765 -26.95 2.07 -26.01
CA PHE A 765 -25.94 1.65 -26.96
C PHE A 765 -26.31 0.33 -27.63
N ASP A 766 -25.82 0.11 -28.83
CA ASP A 766 -25.86 -1.17 -29.50
C ASP A 766 -24.65 -2.00 -29.00
N PRO A 767 -24.90 -3.17 -28.40
CA PRO A 767 -23.82 -4.00 -27.83
C PRO A 767 -22.94 -4.60 -28.92
N THR A 768 -21.76 -5.03 -28.56
CA THR A 768 -20.83 -5.80 -29.38
C THR A 768 -20.34 -7.02 -28.60
N VAL A 769 -19.53 -7.86 -29.22
CA VAL A 769 -18.79 -8.92 -28.51
C VAL A 769 -17.71 -8.27 -27.66
N GLU A 770 -17.80 -8.44 -26.35
CA GLU A 770 -16.77 -7.97 -25.40
C GLU A 770 -16.06 -9.17 -24.77
N ILE A 771 -14.77 -9.04 -24.58
CA ILE A 771 -13.93 -10.06 -23.93
C ILE A 771 -13.80 -9.68 -22.46
N LEU A 772 -14.05 -10.63 -21.55
CA LEU A 772 -13.86 -10.42 -20.13
C LEU A 772 -12.37 -10.54 -19.75
N PRO A 773 -11.92 -9.82 -18.71
CA PRO A 773 -10.52 -9.89 -18.27
C PRO A 773 -10.10 -11.30 -17.86
N VAL A 774 -8.93 -11.72 -18.33
CA VAL A 774 -8.32 -12.98 -17.92
C VAL A 774 -7.64 -12.81 -16.57
N LEU A 775 -8.12 -13.54 -15.56
CA LEU A 775 -7.58 -13.53 -14.21
C LEU A 775 -6.95 -14.89 -13.89
N THR A 776 -5.67 -14.89 -13.61
CA THR A 776 -4.96 -16.10 -13.17
C THR A 776 -4.92 -16.14 -11.64
N LYS A 777 -5.38 -17.25 -11.06
CA LYS A 777 -5.26 -17.50 -9.62
C LYS A 777 -3.86 -18.03 -9.33
N THR A 778 -3.02 -17.20 -8.75
CA THR A 778 -1.67 -17.59 -8.32
C THR A 778 -1.63 -17.93 -6.83
N ARG A 779 -0.71 -18.81 -6.46
CA ARG A 779 -0.32 -19.11 -5.07
C ARG A 779 1.14 -18.73 -4.88
N VAL A 780 1.53 -18.56 -3.63
CA VAL A 780 2.95 -18.40 -3.28
C VAL A 780 3.72 -19.64 -3.77
N GLY A 781 4.77 -19.43 -4.54
CA GLY A 781 5.60 -20.46 -5.17
C GLY A 781 5.28 -20.78 -6.64
N ASP A 782 4.12 -20.37 -7.14
CA ASP A 782 3.71 -20.64 -8.53
C ASP A 782 4.64 -19.95 -9.55
N GLY A 783 4.82 -20.60 -10.69
CA GLY A 783 5.44 -20.01 -11.88
C GLY A 783 4.43 -19.22 -12.73
N ASN A 784 4.93 -18.55 -13.76
CA ASN A 784 4.11 -17.79 -14.73
C ASN A 784 3.38 -18.76 -15.69
N LEU A 785 2.07 -18.89 -15.58
CA LEU A 785 1.27 -19.93 -16.26
C LEU A 785 0.08 -19.35 -17.02
N GLY A 786 -0.35 -18.12 -16.69
CA GLY A 786 -1.58 -17.53 -17.20
C GLY A 786 -1.49 -17.04 -18.65
N LEU A 787 -2.61 -16.97 -19.30
CA LEU A 787 -2.74 -16.33 -20.60
C LEU A 787 -2.54 -14.81 -20.47
N LYS A 788 -1.80 -14.23 -21.40
CA LYS A 788 -1.59 -12.79 -21.54
C LYS A 788 -2.33 -12.28 -22.77
N ILE A 789 -3.24 -11.34 -22.59
CA ILE A 789 -3.83 -10.60 -23.70
C ILE A 789 -2.90 -9.45 -24.05
N ILE A 790 -2.38 -9.46 -25.27
CA ILE A 790 -1.43 -8.46 -25.77
C ILE A 790 -2.15 -7.26 -26.37
N SER A 791 -3.09 -7.52 -27.27
CA SER A 791 -3.91 -6.47 -27.88
C SER A 791 -5.25 -7.00 -28.38
N ILE A 792 -6.22 -6.09 -28.47
CA ILE A 792 -7.51 -6.28 -29.11
C ILE A 792 -7.66 -5.17 -30.14
N LYS A 793 -7.93 -5.55 -31.41
CA LYS A 793 -8.10 -4.60 -32.52
C LYS A 793 -9.37 -4.95 -33.29
N LYS A 794 -10.01 -3.96 -33.88
CA LYS A 794 -11.18 -4.14 -34.74
C LYS A 794 -10.85 -3.65 -36.16
N GLU A 795 -11.17 -4.44 -37.15
CA GLU A 795 -11.11 -4.10 -38.57
C GLU A 795 -12.44 -4.46 -39.21
N ALA A 796 -13.23 -3.46 -39.53
CA ALA A 796 -14.61 -3.65 -40.06
C ALA A 796 -15.44 -4.56 -39.10
N LEU A 797 -15.90 -5.71 -39.57
CA LEU A 797 -16.68 -6.70 -38.81
C LEU A 797 -15.79 -7.81 -38.18
N LYS A 798 -14.54 -7.54 -37.94
CA LYS A 798 -13.59 -8.51 -37.45
C LYS A 798 -12.85 -8.00 -36.23
N LEU A 799 -12.91 -8.72 -35.10
CA LEU A 799 -12.06 -8.51 -33.94
C LEU A 799 -10.83 -9.41 -34.02
N MET A 800 -9.67 -8.83 -33.75
CA MET A 800 -8.39 -9.54 -33.65
C MET A 800 -7.92 -9.48 -32.19
N ILE A 801 -7.69 -10.64 -31.57
CA ILE A 801 -7.12 -10.76 -30.23
C ILE A 801 -5.75 -11.40 -30.37
N LYS A 802 -4.69 -10.68 -30.02
CA LYS A 802 -3.37 -11.26 -29.87
C LYS A 802 -3.17 -11.68 -28.42
N ALA A 803 -2.85 -12.95 -28.22
CA ALA A 803 -2.65 -13.53 -26.89
C ALA A 803 -1.38 -14.38 -26.84
N GLU A 804 -0.81 -14.54 -25.64
CA GLU A 804 0.32 -15.40 -25.36
C GLU A 804 0.04 -16.34 -24.19
N GLY A 805 0.34 -17.62 -24.34
CA GLY A 805 0.24 -18.61 -23.29
C GLY A 805 1.27 -19.71 -23.44
N LEU A 806 1.39 -20.58 -22.47
CA LEU A 806 2.29 -21.72 -22.50
C LEU A 806 1.87 -22.73 -23.58
N GLY A 807 2.83 -23.20 -24.37
CA GLY A 807 2.63 -24.27 -25.35
C GLY A 807 1.99 -25.51 -24.74
N ARG A 808 1.18 -26.25 -25.48
CA ARG A 808 0.42 -27.44 -25.07
C ARG A 808 -0.67 -27.20 -24.02
N ARG A 809 -1.02 -25.93 -23.72
CA ARG A 809 -2.11 -25.62 -22.81
C ARG A 809 -3.32 -25.08 -23.53
N SER A 810 -4.47 -25.32 -22.91
CA SER A 810 -5.73 -24.71 -23.31
C SER A 810 -6.13 -23.67 -22.30
N TYR A 811 -6.65 -22.55 -22.78
CA TYR A 811 -7.10 -21.41 -22.00
C TYR A 811 -8.53 -21.05 -22.39
N GLU A 812 -9.30 -20.53 -21.47
CA GLU A 812 -10.66 -20.04 -21.68
C GLU A 812 -10.64 -18.51 -21.62
N LEU A 813 -11.23 -17.87 -22.64
CA LEU A 813 -11.57 -16.45 -22.64
C LEU A 813 -13.09 -16.36 -22.63
N GLN A 814 -13.63 -15.75 -21.59
CA GLN A 814 -15.06 -15.51 -21.50
C GLN A 814 -15.44 -14.28 -22.33
N ILE A 815 -16.59 -14.34 -23.02
CA ILE A 815 -17.09 -13.28 -23.89
C ILE A 815 -18.55 -12.98 -23.60
N THR A 816 -19.00 -11.79 -24.03
CA THR A 816 -20.43 -11.44 -24.05
C THR A 816 -20.97 -11.55 -25.47
N ASN A 817 -22.29 -11.66 -25.62
CA ASN A 817 -23.03 -11.63 -26.89
C ASN A 817 -22.49 -12.61 -27.94
N PRO A 818 -22.31 -13.92 -27.63
CA PRO A 818 -21.76 -14.91 -28.56
C PRO A 818 -22.63 -15.11 -29.80
N GLU A 819 -23.93 -14.78 -29.74
CA GLU A 819 -24.89 -14.83 -30.86
C GLU A 819 -24.54 -13.86 -31.99
N MET A 820 -23.76 -12.83 -31.72
CA MET A 820 -23.27 -11.87 -32.73
C MET A 820 -22.08 -12.41 -33.53
N ILE A 821 -21.57 -13.58 -33.19
CA ILE A 821 -20.40 -14.18 -33.84
C ILE A 821 -20.88 -15.03 -35.05
N ALA A 822 -20.29 -14.74 -36.20
CA ALA A 822 -20.49 -15.54 -37.41
C ALA A 822 -19.49 -16.70 -37.49
N LYS A 823 -18.21 -16.44 -37.13
CA LYS A 823 -17.11 -17.42 -37.22
C LYS A 823 -15.98 -17.04 -36.28
N VAL A 824 -15.27 -18.02 -35.74
CA VAL A 824 -14.01 -17.85 -35.00
C VAL A 824 -12.89 -18.60 -35.67
N GLU A 825 -11.69 -17.99 -35.73
CA GLU A 825 -10.46 -18.63 -36.22
C GLU A 825 -9.39 -18.49 -35.12
N GLY A 826 -8.56 -19.52 -34.96
CA GLY A 826 -7.50 -19.55 -33.93
C GLY A 826 -7.96 -19.95 -32.54
N ALA A 827 -9.28 -20.14 -32.34
CA ALA A 827 -9.89 -20.67 -31.13
C ALA A 827 -11.20 -21.40 -31.48
N THR A 828 -11.77 -22.15 -30.54
CA THR A 828 -13.07 -22.79 -30.66
C THR A 828 -14.09 -22.07 -29.81
N LEU A 829 -15.20 -21.62 -30.41
CA LEU A 829 -16.32 -21.06 -29.69
C LEU A 829 -17.15 -22.19 -29.05
N LYS A 830 -17.37 -22.10 -27.75
CA LYS A 830 -18.25 -23.00 -27.00
C LYS A 830 -19.05 -22.17 -26.01
N ASP A 831 -20.35 -22.09 -26.20
CA ASP A 831 -21.27 -21.25 -25.45
C ASP A 831 -20.77 -19.78 -25.43
N ASP A 832 -20.50 -19.21 -24.27
CA ASP A 832 -19.97 -17.87 -24.05
C ASP A 832 -18.44 -17.82 -23.87
N LYS A 833 -17.70 -18.87 -24.35
CA LYS A 833 -16.27 -19.01 -24.18
C LYS A 833 -15.54 -19.28 -25.48
N LEU A 834 -14.39 -18.68 -25.62
CA LEU A 834 -13.39 -19.04 -26.63
C LEU A 834 -12.34 -19.95 -25.96
N ILE A 835 -12.23 -21.17 -26.48
CA ILE A 835 -11.23 -22.15 -26.05
C ILE A 835 -10.01 -22.01 -26.95
N LEU A 836 -8.94 -21.48 -26.42
CA LEU A 836 -7.66 -21.30 -27.11
C LEU A 836 -6.73 -22.46 -26.72
N THR A 837 -6.43 -23.34 -27.65
CA THR A 837 -5.44 -24.41 -27.48
C THR A 837 -4.17 -24.03 -28.21
N LEU A 838 -3.07 -23.87 -27.48
CA LEU A 838 -1.80 -23.48 -28.06
C LEU A 838 -1.04 -24.68 -28.59
N PRO A 839 -0.30 -24.50 -29.73
CA PRO A 839 0.50 -25.57 -30.32
C PRO A 839 1.63 -26.03 -29.41
N ASP A 840 2.32 -27.08 -29.85
CA ASP A 840 3.51 -27.59 -29.19
C ASP A 840 4.63 -26.56 -29.16
N GLY A 841 5.34 -26.47 -28.04
CA GLY A 841 6.51 -25.61 -27.84
C GLY A 841 7.50 -26.24 -26.86
N LYS A 842 8.64 -25.59 -26.67
CA LYS A 842 9.58 -26.00 -25.62
C LYS A 842 8.95 -25.87 -24.23
N ALA A 843 9.39 -26.66 -23.27
CA ALA A 843 8.91 -26.58 -21.90
C ALA A 843 9.08 -25.15 -21.36
N GLY A 844 8.00 -24.57 -20.81
CA GLY A 844 8.00 -23.21 -20.28
C GLY A 844 7.95 -22.08 -21.31
N GLN A 845 7.91 -22.38 -22.60
CA GLN A 845 7.86 -21.38 -23.67
C GLN A 845 6.43 -20.86 -23.84
N PHE A 846 6.29 -19.53 -23.81
CA PHE A 846 5.07 -18.85 -24.21
C PHE A 846 5.00 -18.75 -25.74
N ILE A 847 3.82 -18.99 -26.28
CA ILE A 847 3.53 -18.98 -27.72
C ILE A 847 2.48 -17.92 -27.97
N SER A 848 2.73 -17.06 -28.96
CA SER A 848 1.78 -16.05 -29.41
C SER A 848 0.79 -16.65 -30.39
N GLN A 849 -0.49 -16.35 -30.23
CA GLN A 849 -1.58 -16.76 -31.08
C GLN A 849 -2.49 -15.57 -31.39
N ILE A 850 -3.00 -15.50 -32.61
CA ILE A 850 -4.02 -14.52 -32.98
C ILE A 850 -5.35 -15.25 -33.12
N ILE A 851 -6.38 -14.73 -32.46
CA ILE A 851 -7.76 -15.17 -32.57
C ILE A 851 -8.50 -14.16 -33.43
N PHE A 852 -9.22 -14.59 -34.43
CA PHE A 852 -10.10 -13.76 -35.23
C PHE A 852 -11.56 -14.11 -34.93
N ILE A 853 -12.33 -13.11 -34.56
CA ILE A 853 -13.78 -13.20 -34.36
C ILE A 853 -14.44 -12.39 -35.46
N HIS A 854 -15.15 -13.08 -36.36
CA HIS A 854 -15.93 -12.46 -37.40
C HIS A 854 -17.34 -12.21 -36.86
N LEU A 855 -17.76 -10.95 -36.87
CA LEU A 855 -19.08 -10.51 -36.41
C LEU A 855 -20.11 -10.68 -37.55
N ARG A 856 -21.38 -10.84 -37.17
CA ARG A 856 -22.50 -10.93 -38.10
C ARG A 856 -22.86 -9.58 -38.71
#